data_018c429240b707e11186547aa5d2afd5
#
_entry.id   018c429240b707e11186547aa5d2afd5
#
_cell.length_a   1.000
_cell.length_b   1.000
_cell.length_c   1.000
_cell.angle_alpha   90.00
_cell.angle_beta   90.00
_cell.angle_gamma   90.00
#
_symmetry.space_group_name_H-M   'P 1'
#
loop_
_entity.id
_entity.type
_entity.pdbx_description
1 polymer ?
#
loop_
_entity_poly.entity_id
_entity_poly.type
_entity_poly.pdbx_seq_one_letter_code
_entity_poly.pdbx_strand_id
1 'polypeptide(L)'
;MLRDLRYSLRSLLKRPGFSLVVVATLALGIGVNAAIFTVFNLLLRPLPVKEPESIVRLTFEDSSRRSDRFSFLDYSYIRDHNQSFSDVLAVFEEERFLLGENRPNSDPEEILGNFVSENYFAMLGGSTHLGRLFTTEENSVPGRDAVVVLSNGFWQRRFGSDAGLVGRNIKLNGKEFTVIGITDPAFVGLRQEMPDIWLPLAMRGAMATDRYEDIPAEKRDWFGGRDFPWLSIFARLKPGTTVPEARTEMNVLLGQLDTQSSTDPKKTIAVDPINELKVPIEAWMFIGMVLGATGLILLIACLNIANMQLARAIGRQKEIGVRLCLGASRWRLIRQLLIESLVLSVVGGVAGVLLAWWVLNLFLSVVFVRYGGADMLRVVVDLSPDWRVLTYSFGLALLSGAAFGLVPALHATRPDLIGVVKSEGATATGRSARSRLSSVLVVAQVAICFVLLISAGLLLRSVQLNLSTDPGYEAKNLLSVGYSLELSGYDAERAKVFQQQLTTRLAALPGVKSVSLDRVSMGSGIITLLDQGESGSKQYSNVSIEEIPSTFLDTIGTPLVLGRGFTADEVNAKTPVLVVSESTARSLWPGERALGKLLRIEQPRRDDGTKTLFSSAQVVGIARDNQIYQSGETPPLLVYLPGVAPGEMDTTLLVRTTTDAATLKDLARREAYAVEPVLRLFVRTFEEKIAREQAIMFAASHGATALGVLALMLAVIGLYGVMAWSVVQRTREIGIRMALGAQAHNVLVLVLKQGMKLVLLGVVIGIPASLAAARLLSSLLIGLTTNDALTIGLVSALLVGVTLLACYLPARRATRVDPLETLRYE
;
A
#
# COMPACT_ATOMS: atom_id res chain seq x y z
N MET A 1 23.68 5.73 -39.83
CA MET A 1 23.08 5.21 -38.57
C MET A 1 23.72 3.90 -38.15
N LEU A 2 23.65 2.81 -38.94
CA LEU A 2 24.24 1.50 -38.58
C LEU A 2 25.76 1.56 -38.31
N ARG A 3 26.52 2.35 -39.04
CA ARG A 3 27.96 2.57 -38.81
C ARG A 3 28.22 3.26 -37.47
N ASP A 4 27.38 4.25 -37.11
CA ASP A 4 27.51 4.99 -35.83
C ASP A 4 27.17 4.07 -34.65
N LEU A 5 26.18 3.20 -34.79
CA LEU A 5 25.79 2.18 -33.77
C LEU A 5 26.92 1.17 -33.51
N ARG A 6 27.49 0.61 -34.62
CA ARG A 6 28.63 -0.35 -34.53
C ARG A 6 29.88 0.29 -33.92
N TYR A 7 30.14 1.59 -34.22
CA TYR A 7 31.23 2.33 -33.62
C TYR A 7 30.99 2.55 -32.11
N SER A 8 29.77 2.96 -31.74
CA SER A 8 29.40 3.18 -30.34
C SER A 8 29.56 1.89 -29.52
N LEU A 9 29.05 0.75 -30.02
CA LEU A 9 29.21 -0.55 -29.36
C LEU A 9 30.70 -0.92 -29.15
N ARG A 10 31.53 -0.77 -30.19
CA ARG A 10 32.98 -1.03 -30.06
C ARG A 10 33.67 -0.09 -29.07
N SER A 11 33.29 1.21 -29.04
CA SER A 11 33.84 2.20 -28.12
C SER A 11 33.51 1.86 -26.67
N LEU A 12 32.30 1.36 -26.42
CA LEU A 12 31.83 0.95 -25.08
C LEU A 12 32.51 -0.32 -24.59
N LEU A 13 32.73 -1.31 -25.45
CA LEU A 13 33.47 -2.54 -25.14
C LEU A 13 34.92 -2.33 -24.83
N LYS A 14 35.56 -1.30 -25.39
CA LYS A 14 36.97 -0.93 -25.11
C LYS A 14 37.18 -0.34 -23.70
N ARG A 15 36.11 0.10 -23.00
CA ARG A 15 36.17 0.67 -21.64
C ARG A 15 35.10 0.07 -20.72
N PRO A 16 35.23 -1.20 -20.36
CA PRO A 16 34.17 -1.96 -19.68
C PRO A 16 33.78 -1.37 -18.32
N GLY A 17 34.74 -0.88 -17.54
CA GLY A 17 34.48 -0.32 -16.22
C GLY A 17 33.56 0.90 -16.24
N PHE A 18 33.78 1.83 -17.19
CA PHE A 18 32.89 2.98 -17.35
C PHE A 18 31.49 2.59 -17.79
N SER A 19 31.40 1.71 -18.80
CA SER A 19 30.10 1.23 -19.31
C SER A 19 29.31 0.49 -18.24
N LEU A 20 29.98 -0.33 -17.43
CA LEU A 20 29.35 -1.06 -16.32
C LEU A 20 28.77 -0.12 -15.27
N VAL A 21 29.53 0.90 -14.84
CA VAL A 21 29.05 1.87 -13.84
C VAL A 21 27.83 2.64 -14.38
N VAL A 22 27.87 3.09 -15.63
CA VAL A 22 26.75 3.81 -16.26
C VAL A 22 25.52 2.91 -16.37
N VAL A 23 25.69 1.67 -16.86
CA VAL A 23 24.58 0.71 -16.99
C VAL A 23 24.01 0.36 -15.61
N ALA A 24 24.84 0.11 -14.60
CA ALA A 24 24.39 -0.18 -13.24
C ALA A 24 23.61 1.00 -12.62
N THR A 25 24.11 2.24 -12.80
CA THR A 25 23.44 3.45 -12.31
C THR A 25 22.07 3.63 -12.97
N LEU A 26 21.98 3.42 -14.29
CA LEU A 26 20.71 3.48 -15.02
C LEU A 26 19.77 2.34 -14.64
N ALA A 27 20.29 1.12 -14.51
CA ALA A 27 19.52 -0.04 -14.11
C ALA A 27 18.87 0.16 -12.74
N LEU A 28 19.58 0.75 -11.78
CA LEU A 28 19.03 1.09 -10.49
C LEU A 28 17.95 2.17 -10.58
N GLY A 29 18.22 3.27 -11.30
CA GLY A 29 17.27 4.38 -11.45
C GLY A 29 16.01 4.00 -12.22
N ILE A 30 16.14 3.33 -13.37
CA ILE A 30 15.01 2.89 -14.20
C ILE A 30 14.32 1.71 -13.53
N GLY A 31 15.06 0.78 -12.91
CA GLY A 31 14.52 -0.42 -12.28
C GLY A 31 13.58 -0.11 -11.12
N VAL A 32 13.96 0.84 -10.25
CA VAL A 32 13.07 1.28 -9.15
C VAL A 32 11.79 1.92 -9.71
N ASN A 33 11.90 2.78 -10.73
CA ASN A 33 10.74 3.37 -11.38
C ASN A 33 9.85 2.30 -12.04
N ALA A 34 10.46 1.31 -12.74
CA ALA A 34 9.74 0.21 -13.37
C ALA A 34 9.04 -0.67 -12.31
N ALA A 35 9.69 -0.97 -11.19
CA ALA A 35 9.10 -1.76 -10.10
C ALA A 35 7.87 -1.06 -9.51
N ILE A 36 7.99 0.21 -9.15
CA ILE A 36 6.87 0.99 -8.60
C ILE A 36 5.76 1.14 -9.64
N PHE A 37 6.10 1.47 -10.89
CA PHE A 37 5.10 1.55 -11.95
C PHE A 37 4.40 0.21 -12.19
N THR A 38 5.08 -0.94 -12.09
CA THR A 38 4.47 -2.27 -12.22
C THR A 38 3.40 -2.48 -11.17
N VAL A 39 3.65 -2.09 -9.91
CA VAL A 39 2.66 -2.18 -8.83
C VAL A 39 1.44 -1.29 -9.12
N PHE A 40 1.65 -0.04 -9.52
CA PHE A 40 0.53 0.85 -9.84
C PHE A 40 -0.18 0.50 -11.15
N ASN A 41 0.53 -0.09 -12.10
CA ASN A 41 -0.06 -0.56 -13.36
C ASN A 41 -1.11 -1.66 -13.13
N LEU A 42 -1.05 -2.40 -12.02
CA LEU A 42 -2.11 -3.34 -11.64
C LEU A 42 -3.47 -2.64 -11.52
N LEU A 43 -3.49 -1.39 -11.00
CA LEU A 43 -4.71 -0.58 -10.91
C LEU A 43 -5.21 -0.07 -12.27
N LEU A 44 -4.32 -0.02 -13.27
CA LEU A 44 -4.61 0.49 -14.61
C LEU A 44 -4.84 -0.61 -15.65
N ARG A 45 -4.59 -1.88 -15.28
CA ARG A 45 -4.84 -3.02 -16.19
C ARG A 45 -6.33 -3.13 -16.45
N PRO A 46 -6.77 -3.17 -17.71
CA PRO A 46 -8.15 -3.52 -18.01
C PRO A 46 -8.40 -4.96 -17.53
N LEU A 47 -9.60 -5.19 -17.02
CA LEU A 47 -9.99 -6.54 -16.66
C LEU A 47 -9.94 -7.46 -17.88
N PRO A 48 -9.46 -8.69 -17.76
CA PRO A 48 -9.36 -9.64 -18.87
C PRO A 48 -10.73 -10.28 -19.18
N VAL A 49 -11.71 -9.45 -19.49
CA VAL A 49 -13.08 -9.82 -19.84
C VAL A 49 -13.37 -9.40 -21.28
N LYS A 50 -14.37 -10.02 -21.89
CA LYS A 50 -14.77 -9.69 -23.25
C LYS A 50 -15.31 -8.26 -23.32
N GLU A 51 -14.75 -7.43 -24.23
CA GLU A 51 -15.17 -6.03 -24.46
C GLU A 51 -15.34 -5.20 -23.17
N PRO A 52 -14.29 -5.03 -22.36
CA PRO A 52 -14.39 -4.41 -21.05
C PRO A 52 -14.89 -2.95 -21.10
N GLU A 53 -14.73 -2.26 -22.24
CA GLU A 53 -15.20 -0.89 -22.44
C GLU A 53 -16.73 -0.77 -22.51
N SER A 54 -17.41 -1.87 -22.87
CA SER A 54 -18.87 -1.93 -22.93
C SER A 54 -19.52 -2.31 -21.61
N ILE A 55 -18.73 -2.74 -20.60
CA ILE A 55 -19.25 -3.15 -19.31
C ILE A 55 -19.27 -1.96 -18.34
N VAL A 56 -20.43 -1.79 -17.72
CA VAL A 56 -20.68 -0.75 -16.72
C VAL A 56 -21.11 -1.37 -15.40
N ARG A 57 -20.80 -0.66 -14.31
CA ARG A 57 -21.27 -0.98 -12.97
C ARG A 57 -22.38 0.01 -12.59
N LEU A 58 -23.43 -0.49 -12.00
CA LEU A 58 -24.50 0.33 -11.43
C LEU A 58 -24.17 0.64 -9.97
N THR A 59 -24.41 1.87 -9.55
CA THR A 59 -24.23 2.30 -8.15
C THR A 59 -25.33 3.25 -7.75
N PHE A 60 -25.87 3.10 -6.54
CA PHE A 60 -26.73 4.13 -5.95
C PHE A 60 -25.89 5.32 -5.52
N GLU A 61 -26.35 6.51 -5.85
CA GLU A 61 -25.73 7.77 -5.47
C GLU A 61 -26.76 8.62 -4.74
N ASP A 62 -26.43 8.97 -3.49
CA ASP A 62 -27.18 9.91 -2.66
C ASP A 62 -26.28 11.12 -2.35
N SER A 63 -26.87 12.22 -1.85
CA SER A 63 -26.17 13.46 -1.52
C SER A 63 -24.95 13.30 -0.59
N SER A 64 -24.92 12.21 0.19
CA SER A 64 -23.87 11.95 1.19
C SER A 64 -23.11 10.62 1.00
N ARG A 65 -23.66 9.66 0.23
CA ARG A 65 -23.10 8.29 0.13
C ARG A 65 -23.27 7.70 -1.26
N ARG A 66 -22.35 6.81 -1.58
CA ARG A 66 -22.38 5.94 -2.74
C ARG A 66 -22.46 4.50 -2.26
N SER A 67 -23.42 3.71 -2.78
CA SER A 67 -23.57 2.30 -2.49
C SER A 67 -23.66 1.51 -3.80
N ASP A 68 -22.93 0.43 -3.88
CA ASP A 68 -22.97 -0.51 -5.01
C ASP A 68 -23.87 -1.72 -4.76
N ARG A 69 -24.65 -1.68 -3.68
CA ARG A 69 -25.50 -2.79 -3.26
C ARG A 69 -26.96 -2.56 -3.68
N PHE A 70 -27.50 -3.56 -4.35
CA PHE A 70 -28.89 -3.63 -4.82
C PHE A 70 -29.57 -4.83 -4.20
N SER A 71 -30.92 -4.80 -4.10
CA SER A 71 -31.71 -5.99 -3.78
C SER A 71 -31.82 -6.92 -4.99
N PHE A 72 -32.20 -8.16 -4.77
CA PHE A 72 -32.50 -9.08 -5.87
C PHE A 72 -33.69 -8.62 -6.71
N LEU A 73 -34.67 -7.97 -6.09
CA LEU A 73 -35.84 -7.41 -6.81
C LEU A 73 -35.41 -6.24 -7.71
N ASP A 74 -34.51 -5.36 -7.26
CA ASP A 74 -33.97 -4.28 -8.11
C ASP A 74 -33.22 -4.87 -9.31
N TYR A 75 -32.36 -5.88 -9.07
CA TYR A 75 -31.67 -6.59 -10.15
C TYR A 75 -32.66 -7.19 -11.18
N SER A 76 -33.64 -7.94 -10.70
CA SER A 76 -34.63 -8.59 -11.58
C SER A 76 -35.39 -7.57 -12.39
N TYR A 77 -35.84 -6.50 -11.75
CA TYR A 77 -36.58 -5.44 -12.44
C TYR A 77 -35.73 -4.72 -13.50
N ILE A 78 -34.49 -4.34 -13.16
CA ILE A 78 -33.57 -3.70 -14.12
C ILE A 78 -33.29 -4.66 -15.28
N ARG A 79 -33.00 -5.93 -15.01
CA ARG A 79 -32.75 -6.95 -16.04
C ARG A 79 -33.91 -7.07 -17.02
N ASP A 80 -35.13 -7.11 -16.53
CA ASP A 80 -36.33 -7.41 -17.33
C ASP A 80 -36.91 -6.20 -18.06
N HIS A 81 -36.63 -4.94 -17.60
CA HIS A 81 -37.24 -3.72 -18.15
C HIS A 81 -36.26 -2.78 -18.84
N ASN A 82 -34.93 -3.02 -18.79
CA ASN A 82 -33.97 -2.13 -19.44
C ASN A 82 -34.00 -2.23 -20.97
N GLN A 83 -33.65 -1.14 -21.63
CA GLN A 83 -33.48 -1.05 -23.09
C GLN A 83 -32.05 -0.71 -23.51
N SER A 84 -31.25 -0.12 -22.62
CA SER A 84 -29.87 0.32 -22.87
C SER A 84 -28.86 -0.81 -22.80
N PHE A 85 -29.15 -1.91 -22.09
CA PHE A 85 -28.22 -2.99 -21.89
C PHE A 85 -28.56 -4.21 -22.77
N SER A 86 -27.54 -4.87 -23.28
CA SER A 86 -27.68 -6.14 -23.99
C SER A 86 -27.74 -7.32 -23.01
N ASP A 87 -27.11 -7.17 -21.85
CA ASP A 87 -27.10 -8.17 -20.78
C ASP A 87 -26.86 -7.51 -19.43
N VAL A 88 -27.42 -8.09 -18.36
CA VAL A 88 -27.30 -7.60 -16.99
C VAL A 88 -26.96 -8.78 -16.07
N LEU A 89 -25.86 -8.72 -15.36
CA LEU A 89 -25.46 -9.73 -14.39
C LEU A 89 -25.50 -9.20 -12.96
N ALA A 90 -25.70 -10.09 -12.01
CA ALA A 90 -25.57 -9.83 -10.60
C ALA A 90 -24.49 -10.71 -9.99
N VAL A 91 -23.77 -10.15 -9.04
CA VAL A 91 -22.71 -10.85 -8.30
C VAL A 91 -22.71 -10.43 -6.84
N PHE A 92 -22.47 -11.39 -5.97
CA PHE A 92 -22.07 -11.17 -4.59
C PHE A 92 -20.66 -11.67 -4.42
N GLU A 93 -19.74 -10.74 -4.19
CA GLU A 93 -18.30 -10.97 -4.24
C GLU A 93 -17.69 -11.21 -2.86
N GLU A 94 -16.53 -11.91 -2.84
CA GLU A 94 -15.64 -12.05 -1.69
C GLU A 94 -16.25 -12.78 -0.49
N GLU A 95 -17.11 -13.76 -0.75
CA GLU A 95 -17.56 -14.64 0.31
C GLU A 95 -16.46 -15.67 0.63
N ARG A 96 -16.30 -15.96 1.92
CA ARG A 96 -15.32 -16.91 2.40
C ARG A 96 -16.00 -18.23 2.73
N PHE A 97 -15.38 -19.33 2.31
CA PHE A 97 -15.85 -20.68 2.55
C PHE A 97 -14.78 -21.51 3.23
N LEU A 98 -15.20 -22.41 4.10
CA LEU A 98 -14.34 -23.46 4.64
C LEU A 98 -14.42 -24.68 3.73
N LEU A 99 -13.28 -25.08 3.18
CA LEU A 99 -13.15 -26.28 2.34
C LEU A 99 -12.72 -27.47 3.17
N GLY A 100 -13.41 -28.58 3.02
CA GLY A 100 -12.92 -29.88 3.43
C GLY A 100 -13.72 -30.57 4.50
N GLU A 101 -13.28 -31.81 4.80
CA GLU A 101 -13.76 -32.63 5.91
C GLU A 101 -13.03 -32.27 7.18
N ASN A 102 -13.77 -32.38 8.31
CA ASN A 102 -13.21 -32.28 9.64
C ASN A 102 -12.06 -33.27 9.86
N ARG A 103 -10.83 -32.82 9.69
CA ARG A 103 -9.69 -33.58 10.18
C ARG A 103 -9.34 -33.04 11.55
N PRO A 104 -9.37 -33.86 12.60
CA PRO A 104 -8.89 -33.43 13.90
C PRO A 104 -7.46 -32.88 13.79
N ASN A 105 -7.22 -31.68 14.30
CA ASN A 105 -5.93 -30.99 14.32
C ASN A 105 -5.42 -30.37 13.00
N SER A 106 -6.25 -30.19 11.96
CA SER A 106 -5.87 -29.35 10.82
C SER A 106 -6.79 -28.14 10.75
N ASP A 107 -6.21 -26.94 10.58
CA ASP A 107 -7.00 -25.75 10.30
C ASP A 107 -7.75 -25.97 8.98
N PRO A 108 -9.08 -25.74 8.93
CA PRO A 108 -9.82 -25.84 7.68
C PRO A 108 -9.29 -24.83 6.68
N GLU A 109 -9.16 -25.23 5.42
CA GLU A 109 -8.70 -24.34 4.37
C GLU A 109 -9.79 -23.34 4.02
N GLU A 110 -9.49 -22.06 4.17
CA GLU A 110 -10.37 -20.98 3.77
C GLU A 110 -10.18 -20.69 2.27
N ILE A 111 -11.25 -20.62 1.52
CA ILE A 111 -11.26 -20.29 0.10
C ILE A 111 -12.21 -19.12 -0.19
N LEU A 112 -11.94 -18.38 -1.25
CA LEU A 112 -12.76 -17.25 -1.70
C LEU A 112 -13.70 -17.70 -2.79
N GLY A 113 -14.96 -17.29 -2.70
CA GLY A 113 -15.96 -17.57 -3.73
C GLY A 113 -16.89 -16.41 -3.99
N ASN A 114 -17.49 -16.44 -5.16
CA ASN A 114 -18.49 -15.47 -5.58
C ASN A 114 -19.80 -16.18 -5.90
N PHE A 115 -20.92 -15.61 -5.46
CA PHE A 115 -22.23 -16.01 -5.96
C PHE A 115 -22.55 -15.19 -7.20
N VAL A 116 -22.91 -15.86 -8.29
CA VAL A 116 -23.07 -15.22 -9.60
C VAL A 116 -24.37 -15.62 -10.30
N SER A 117 -24.92 -14.71 -11.10
CA SER A 117 -26.03 -15.01 -11.98
C SER A 117 -25.61 -15.98 -13.10
N GLU A 118 -26.58 -16.64 -13.70
CA GLU A 118 -26.38 -17.67 -14.73
C GLU A 118 -25.61 -17.19 -15.96
N ASN A 119 -25.78 -15.92 -16.32
CA ASN A 119 -25.16 -15.29 -17.48
C ASN A 119 -23.74 -14.73 -17.21
N TYR A 120 -23.24 -14.84 -15.98
CA TYR A 120 -21.95 -14.28 -15.55
C TYR A 120 -20.79 -14.63 -16.49
N PHE A 121 -20.59 -15.91 -16.72
CA PHE A 121 -19.50 -16.37 -17.57
C PHE A 121 -19.70 -15.99 -19.03
N ALA A 122 -20.93 -16.15 -19.55
CA ALA A 122 -21.25 -15.84 -20.94
C ALA A 122 -21.05 -14.35 -21.25
N MET A 123 -21.53 -13.46 -20.37
CA MET A 123 -21.37 -12.02 -20.52
C MET A 123 -19.91 -11.60 -20.43
N LEU A 124 -19.11 -12.21 -19.57
CA LEU A 124 -17.71 -11.85 -19.39
C LEU A 124 -16.75 -12.54 -20.37
N GLY A 125 -17.25 -13.46 -21.18
CA GLY A 125 -16.44 -14.23 -22.13
C GLY A 125 -15.69 -15.39 -21.48
N GLY A 126 -16.17 -15.88 -20.32
CA GLY A 126 -15.61 -17.02 -19.61
C GLY A 126 -15.85 -18.32 -20.38
N SER A 127 -14.82 -19.16 -20.44
CA SER A 127 -14.86 -20.51 -21.00
C SER A 127 -14.41 -21.56 -19.99
N THR A 128 -14.74 -22.82 -20.26
CA THR A 128 -14.32 -23.94 -19.41
C THR A 128 -13.06 -24.61 -19.97
N HIS A 129 -12.16 -24.96 -19.06
CA HIS A 129 -11.07 -25.88 -19.34
C HIS A 129 -11.55 -27.35 -19.30
N LEU A 130 -12.38 -27.67 -18.30
CA LEU A 130 -13.02 -28.99 -18.14
C LEU A 130 -14.46 -28.84 -17.65
N GLY A 131 -15.34 -29.74 -18.03
CA GLY A 131 -16.74 -29.77 -17.61
C GLY A 131 -17.60 -28.70 -18.29
N ARG A 132 -18.50 -28.07 -17.54
CA ARG A 132 -19.45 -27.05 -18.02
C ARG A 132 -19.60 -25.89 -17.04
N LEU A 133 -20.20 -24.79 -17.50
CA LEU A 133 -20.60 -23.64 -16.69
C LEU A 133 -22.04 -23.75 -16.21
N PHE A 134 -22.53 -22.78 -15.45
CA PHE A 134 -23.90 -22.74 -14.96
C PHE A 134 -24.92 -22.64 -16.09
N THR A 135 -26.08 -23.27 -15.87
CA THR A 135 -27.27 -23.13 -16.71
C THR A 135 -28.31 -22.25 -16.00
N THR A 136 -29.26 -21.73 -16.77
CA THR A 136 -30.37 -20.92 -16.22
C THR A 136 -31.18 -21.67 -15.18
N GLU A 137 -31.34 -23.00 -15.34
CA GLU A 137 -32.10 -23.83 -14.40
C GLU A 137 -31.48 -23.86 -12.99
N GLU A 138 -30.15 -23.83 -12.91
CA GLU A 138 -29.42 -23.93 -11.62
C GLU A 138 -29.51 -22.64 -10.80
N ASN A 139 -29.93 -21.53 -11.41
CA ASN A 139 -30.20 -20.25 -10.73
C ASN A 139 -31.70 -19.95 -10.56
N SER A 140 -32.61 -20.83 -11.01
CA SER A 140 -34.04 -20.55 -11.05
C SER A 140 -34.73 -20.79 -9.70
N VAL A 141 -34.25 -21.75 -8.89
CA VAL A 141 -34.89 -22.13 -7.63
C VAL A 141 -33.90 -21.95 -6.47
N PRO A 142 -34.20 -21.08 -5.50
CA PRO A 142 -33.35 -20.87 -4.34
C PRO A 142 -33.02 -22.16 -3.58
N GLY A 143 -31.73 -22.40 -3.35
CA GLY A 143 -31.23 -23.51 -2.53
C GLY A 143 -31.31 -24.91 -3.13
N ARG A 144 -31.79 -25.07 -4.39
CA ARG A 144 -31.98 -26.39 -5.00
C ARG A 144 -30.71 -27.03 -5.49
N ASP A 145 -29.90 -26.31 -6.28
CA ASP A 145 -28.81 -26.88 -7.06
C ASP A 145 -27.44 -26.55 -6.44
N ALA A 146 -26.94 -27.47 -5.61
CA ALA A 146 -25.63 -27.33 -4.95
C ALA A 146 -24.49 -27.72 -5.92
N VAL A 147 -24.18 -26.81 -6.85
CA VAL A 147 -23.13 -26.99 -7.85
C VAL A 147 -22.08 -25.89 -7.71
N VAL A 148 -20.85 -26.18 -8.14
CA VAL A 148 -19.72 -25.25 -8.02
C VAL A 148 -18.83 -25.32 -9.26
N VAL A 149 -18.32 -24.17 -9.70
CA VAL A 149 -17.29 -24.04 -10.72
C VAL A 149 -16.00 -23.59 -10.04
N LEU A 150 -14.88 -24.24 -10.34
CA LEU A 150 -13.58 -23.93 -9.76
C LEU A 150 -12.75 -23.07 -10.70
N SER A 151 -11.90 -22.20 -10.12
CA SER A 151 -10.86 -21.53 -10.91
C SER A 151 -9.75 -22.53 -11.28
N ASN A 152 -9.14 -22.32 -12.43
CA ASN A 152 -8.03 -23.16 -12.89
C ASN A 152 -6.86 -23.15 -11.90
N GLY A 153 -6.50 -21.96 -11.37
CA GLY A 153 -5.44 -21.81 -10.39
C GLY A 153 -5.71 -22.57 -9.10
N PHE A 154 -6.94 -22.56 -8.60
CA PHE A 154 -7.33 -23.29 -7.41
C PHE A 154 -7.31 -24.81 -7.65
N TRP A 155 -7.83 -25.30 -8.77
CA TRP A 155 -7.78 -26.69 -9.16
C TRP A 155 -6.35 -27.23 -9.25
N GLN A 156 -5.42 -26.49 -9.87
CA GLN A 156 -4.01 -26.87 -9.92
C GLN A 156 -3.37 -26.94 -8.54
N ARG A 157 -3.55 -25.85 -7.76
CA ARG A 157 -2.90 -25.70 -6.47
C ARG A 157 -3.39 -26.71 -5.43
N ARG A 158 -4.70 -26.94 -5.38
CA ARG A 158 -5.32 -27.73 -4.31
C ARG A 158 -5.56 -29.20 -4.69
N PHE A 159 -5.91 -29.45 -5.94
CA PHE A 159 -6.29 -30.78 -6.42
C PHE A 159 -5.28 -31.37 -7.39
N GLY A 160 -4.10 -30.76 -7.56
CA GLY A 160 -3.00 -31.29 -8.38
C GLY A 160 -3.36 -31.54 -9.84
N SER A 161 -4.31 -30.76 -10.38
CA SER A 161 -4.81 -30.94 -11.76
C SER A 161 -5.53 -32.26 -12.01
N ASP A 162 -6.21 -32.84 -10.99
CA ASP A 162 -6.99 -34.07 -11.16
C ASP A 162 -8.23 -33.83 -12.05
N ALA A 163 -8.18 -34.33 -13.27
CA ALA A 163 -9.32 -34.24 -14.22
C ALA A 163 -10.58 -35.00 -13.73
N GLY A 164 -10.41 -36.01 -12.87
CA GLY A 164 -11.51 -36.75 -12.29
C GLY A 164 -12.29 -36.01 -11.21
N LEU A 165 -11.96 -34.77 -10.91
CA LEU A 165 -12.65 -33.95 -9.92
C LEU A 165 -14.01 -33.48 -10.40
N VAL A 166 -14.20 -33.27 -11.71
CA VAL A 166 -15.50 -32.91 -12.30
C VAL A 166 -16.49 -34.06 -12.10
N GLY A 167 -17.64 -33.77 -11.54
CA GLY A 167 -18.68 -34.72 -11.12
C GLY A 167 -18.53 -35.25 -9.70
N ARG A 168 -17.46 -34.91 -8.96
CA ARG A 168 -17.31 -35.27 -7.56
C ARG A 168 -17.82 -34.14 -6.64
N ASN A 169 -18.15 -34.51 -5.41
CA ASN A 169 -18.59 -33.58 -4.40
C ASN A 169 -17.40 -33.05 -3.59
N ILE A 170 -17.43 -31.74 -3.30
CA ILE A 170 -16.60 -31.09 -2.31
C ILE A 170 -17.48 -30.51 -1.21
N LYS A 171 -16.95 -30.39 0.01
CA LYS A 171 -17.70 -29.79 1.13
C LYS A 171 -17.30 -28.33 1.28
N LEU A 172 -18.29 -27.45 1.27
CA LEU A 172 -18.17 -26.01 1.51
C LEU A 172 -19.05 -25.64 2.70
N ASN A 173 -18.47 -25.11 3.78
CA ASN A 173 -19.17 -24.81 5.03
C ASN A 173 -20.00 -26.03 5.51
N GLY A 174 -19.44 -27.23 5.39
CA GLY A 174 -20.11 -28.47 5.78
C GLY A 174 -21.17 -29.03 4.82
N LYS A 175 -21.57 -28.28 3.76
CA LYS A 175 -22.53 -28.70 2.74
C LYS A 175 -21.81 -29.26 1.50
N GLU A 176 -22.39 -30.27 0.89
CA GLU A 176 -21.84 -30.90 -0.32
C GLU A 176 -22.23 -30.13 -1.58
N PHE A 177 -21.25 -29.88 -2.43
CA PHE A 177 -21.40 -29.26 -3.73
C PHE A 177 -20.75 -30.11 -4.81
N THR A 178 -21.43 -30.33 -5.91
CA THR A 178 -20.90 -31.06 -7.05
C THR A 178 -20.06 -30.13 -7.93
N VAL A 179 -18.82 -30.48 -8.17
CA VAL A 179 -17.94 -29.74 -9.10
C VAL A 179 -18.40 -30.02 -10.53
N ILE A 180 -18.93 -28.99 -11.21
CA ILE A 180 -19.47 -29.15 -12.56
C ILE A 180 -18.49 -28.68 -13.65
N GLY A 181 -17.51 -27.85 -13.30
CA GLY A 181 -16.56 -27.31 -14.25
C GLY A 181 -15.36 -26.61 -13.62
N ILE A 182 -14.37 -26.40 -14.46
CA ILE A 182 -13.12 -25.69 -14.16
C ILE A 182 -12.95 -24.64 -15.24
N THR A 183 -12.70 -23.39 -14.84
CA THR A 183 -12.54 -22.27 -15.80
C THR A 183 -11.24 -22.36 -16.58
N ASP A 184 -11.20 -21.68 -17.73
CA ASP A 184 -9.97 -21.45 -18.47
C ASP A 184 -8.94 -20.66 -17.62
N PRO A 185 -7.63 -20.94 -17.73
CA PRO A 185 -6.59 -20.20 -17.01
C PRO A 185 -6.61 -18.69 -17.20
N ALA A 186 -7.09 -18.19 -18.34
CA ALA A 186 -7.15 -16.78 -18.66
C ALA A 186 -8.35 -16.06 -18.02
N PHE A 187 -9.34 -16.78 -17.50
CA PHE A 187 -10.54 -16.19 -16.91
C PHE A 187 -10.35 -15.92 -15.43
N VAL A 188 -10.38 -14.65 -15.04
CA VAL A 188 -10.24 -14.19 -13.64
C VAL A 188 -11.51 -13.53 -13.08
N GLY A 189 -12.51 -13.22 -13.91
CA GLY A 189 -13.76 -12.56 -13.51
C GLY A 189 -13.67 -11.03 -13.48
N LEU A 190 -14.48 -10.39 -12.63
CA LEU A 190 -14.69 -8.94 -12.57
C LEU A 190 -13.64 -8.19 -11.73
N ARG A 191 -12.77 -8.90 -11.03
CA ARG A 191 -11.70 -8.32 -10.20
C ARG A 191 -10.36 -8.93 -10.52
N GLN A 192 -9.30 -8.24 -10.12
CA GLN A 192 -7.93 -8.74 -10.19
C GLN A 192 -7.66 -9.85 -9.15
N GLU A 193 -8.47 -9.91 -8.10
CA GLU A 193 -8.47 -10.99 -7.12
C GLU A 193 -9.31 -12.14 -7.66
N MET A 194 -8.64 -13.20 -8.09
CA MET A 194 -9.30 -14.37 -8.65
C MET A 194 -9.98 -15.16 -7.53
N PRO A 195 -11.30 -15.34 -7.55
CA PRO A 195 -11.96 -16.24 -6.62
C PRO A 195 -11.51 -17.69 -6.88
N ASP A 196 -11.47 -18.50 -5.82
CA ASP A 196 -11.19 -19.93 -5.94
C ASP A 196 -12.36 -20.67 -6.58
N ILE A 197 -13.60 -20.20 -6.27
CA ILE A 197 -14.84 -20.85 -6.71
C ILE A 197 -15.92 -19.83 -7.11
N TRP A 198 -16.86 -20.29 -7.93
CA TRP A 198 -18.12 -19.62 -8.22
C TRP A 198 -19.28 -20.53 -7.89
N LEU A 199 -20.34 -19.95 -7.33
CA LEU A 199 -21.59 -20.60 -6.92
C LEU A 199 -22.79 -19.92 -7.59
N PRO A 200 -23.89 -20.64 -7.86
CA PRO A 200 -25.12 -20.02 -8.33
C PRO A 200 -25.66 -19.02 -7.30
N LEU A 201 -26.16 -17.87 -7.77
CA LEU A 201 -26.74 -16.84 -6.94
C LEU A 201 -27.87 -17.38 -6.07
N ALA A 202 -28.66 -18.32 -6.62
CA ALA A 202 -29.75 -19.01 -5.92
C ALA A 202 -29.32 -19.76 -4.67
N MET A 203 -28.04 -20.14 -4.54
CA MET A 203 -27.50 -20.80 -3.35
C MET A 203 -27.22 -19.86 -2.18
N ARG A 204 -27.28 -18.52 -2.37
CA ARG A 204 -26.92 -17.55 -1.31
C ARG A 204 -27.74 -17.73 -0.05
N GLY A 205 -29.05 -17.86 -0.15
CA GLY A 205 -29.92 -18.04 1.02
C GLY A 205 -29.63 -19.33 1.80
N ALA A 206 -29.26 -20.42 1.09
CA ALA A 206 -28.90 -21.68 1.69
C ALA A 206 -27.49 -21.69 2.33
N MET A 207 -26.63 -20.77 1.91
CA MET A 207 -25.28 -20.58 2.42
C MET A 207 -25.14 -19.28 3.22
N ALA A 208 -26.27 -18.64 3.56
CA ALA A 208 -26.28 -17.38 4.28
C ALA A 208 -25.51 -17.53 5.60
N THR A 209 -24.55 -16.67 5.77
CA THR A 209 -23.84 -16.43 6.99
C THR A 209 -24.48 -15.22 7.66
N ASP A 210 -24.46 -15.15 9.00
CA ASP A 210 -25.16 -14.09 9.76
C ASP A 210 -24.45 -12.72 9.72
N ARG A 211 -23.61 -12.47 8.71
CA ARG A 211 -22.91 -11.20 8.49
C ARG A 211 -23.83 -9.96 8.44
N TYR A 212 -25.14 -10.18 8.44
CA TYR A 212 -26.19 -9.18 8.43
C TYR A 212 -27.00 -9.18 9.73
N GLU A 213 -26.36 -9.47 10.87
CA GLU A 213 -27.01 -9.52 12.20
C GLU A 213 -27.75 -8.24 12.59
N ASP A 214 -27.28 -7.09 12.09
CA ASP A 214 -27.97 -5.79 12.26
C ASP A 214 -29.38 -5.77 11.64
N ILE A 215 -29.68 -6.75 10.77
CA ILE A 215 -30.98 -6.89 10.12
C ILE A 215 -31.69 -8.09 10.74
N PRO A 216 -32.85 -7.89 11.37
CA PRO A 216 -33.63 -9.00 11.95
C PRO A 216 -33.83 -10.13 10.94
N ALA A 217 -33.70 -11.39 11.37
CA ALA A 217 -33.82 -12.57 10.49
C ALA A 217 -35.10 -12.57 9.66
N GLU A 218 -36.19 -12.05 10.25
CA GLU A 218 -37.51 -11.86 9.60
C GLU A 218 -37.46 -10.89 8.41
N LYS A 219 -36.47 -10.00 8.36
CA LYS A 219 -36.27 -9.03 7.29
C LYS A 219 -35.18 -9.44 6.28
N ARG A 220 -34.50 -10.58 6.53
CA ARG A 220 -33.45 -11.12 5.65
C ARG A 220 -34.03 -11.97 4.53
N ASP A 221 -34.90 -11.39 3.74
CA ASP A 221 -35.40 -12.06 2.54
C ASP A 221 -34.46 -11.76 1.36
N TRP A 222 -33.58 -12.72 1.05
CA TRP A 222 -32.56 -12.62 0.00
C TRP A 222 -33.16 -12.36 -1.38
N PHE A 223 -34.35 -12.87 -1.65
CA PHE A 223 -34.92 -12.85 -2.99
C PHE A 223 -36.22 -12.03 -3.10
N GLY A 224 -37.00 -11.88 -2.02
CA GLY A 224 -38.25 -11.13 -1.99
C GLY A 224 -38.18 -9.80 -1.24
N GLY A 225 -37.13 -9.55 -0.47
CA GLY A 225 -36.93 -8.33 0.32
C GLY A 225 -36.23 -7.23 -0.48
N ARG A 226 -36.93 -6.11 -0.67
CA ARG A 226 -36.31 -4.93 -1.31
C ARG A 226 -35.43 -4.13 -0.36
N ASP A 227 -35.73 -4.13 0.91
CA ASP A 227 -34.98 -3.42 1.95
C ASP A 227 -33.64 -4.11 2.32
N PHE A 228 -33.31 -5.18 1.57
CA PHE A 228 -32.10 -5.96 1.80
C PHE A 228 -31.16 -5.93 0.59
N PRO A 229 -30.36 -4.86 0.43
CA PRO A 229 -29.45 -4.72 -0.70
C PRO A 229 -28.14 -5.51 -0.44
N TRP A 230 -27.84 -6.51 -1.27
CA TRP A 230 -26.69 -7.39 -1.10
C TRP A 230 -25.91 -7.68 -2.40
N LEU A 231 -26.46 -7.34 -3.57
CA LEU A 231 -25.90 -7.61 -4.88
C LEU A 231 -25.18 -6.41 -5.48
N SER A 232 -24.10 -6.65 -6.19
CA SER A 232 -23.53 -5.70 -7.16
C SER A 232 -24.06 -6.03 -8.55
N ILE A 233 -24.45 -5.01 -9.31
CA ILE A 233 -25.00 -5.16 -10.66
C ILE A 233 -24.00 -4.64 -11.68
N PHE A 234 -23.72 -5.45 -12.68
CA PHE A 234 -22.95 -5.07 -13.85
C PHE A 234 -23.78 -5.30 -15.10
N ALA A 235 -23.61 -4.46 -16.10
CA ALA A 235 -24.37 -4.55 -17.33
C ALA A 235 -23.49 -4.30 -18.54
N ARG A 236 -23.85 -4.86 -19.68
CA ARG A 236 -23.20 -4.60 -20.96
C ARG A 236 -24.04 -3.61 -21.78
N LEU A 237 -23.48 -2.47 -22.14
CA LEU A 237 -24.13 -1.52 -23.04
C LEU A 237 -24.40 -2.12 -24.41
N LYS A 238 -25.57 -1.84 -24.99
CA LYS A 238 -25.84 -2.13 -26.39
C LYS A 238 -24.95 -1.31 -27.32
N PRO A 239 -24.58 -1.83 -28.49
CA PRO A 239 -23.82 -1.06 -29.46
C PRO A 239 -24.52 0.27 -29.81
N GLY A 240 -23.81 1.37 -29.65
CA GLY A 240 -24.33 2.71 -29.92
C GLY A 240 -25.01 3.43 -28.76
N THR A 241 -25.25 2.75 -27.63
CA THR A 241 -25.77 3.38 -26.41
C THR A 241 -24.64 4.02 -25.62
N THR A 242 -24.83 5.26 -25.20
CA THR A 242 -23.85 6.00 -24.37
C THR A 242 -24.15 5.85 -22.87
N VAL A 243 -23.13 6.02 -22.04
CA VAL A 243 -23.27 5.98 -20.56
C VAL A 243 -24.29 7.00 -20.04
N PRO A 244 -24.34 8.27 -20.55
CA PRO A 244 -25.37 9.22 -20.12
C PRO A 244 -26.80 8.80 -20.46
N GLU A 245 -27.03 8.18 -21.64
CA GLU A 245 -28.35 7.66 -22.02
C GLU A 245 -28.79 6.53 -21.09
N ALA A 246 -27.89 5.54 -20.84
CA ALA A 246 -28.16 4.46 -19.91
C ALA A 246 -28.44 4.98 -18.48
N ARG A 247 -27.68 5.98 -18.03
CA ARG A 247 -27.91 6.63 -16.72
C ARG A 247 -29.29 7.27 -16.63
N THR A 248 -29.73 7.95 -17.69
CA THR A 248 -31.05 8.58 -17.73
C THR A 248 -32.15 7.53 -17.64
N GLU A 249 -32.04 6.44 -18.40
CA GLU A 249 -33.00 5.33 -18.35
C GLU A 249 -33.04 4.68 -16.97
N MET A 250 -31.87 4.40 -16.35
CA MET A 250 -31.81 3.78 -15.02
C MET A 250 -32.50 4.65 -13.96
N ASN A 251 -32.39 5.97 -14.05
CA ASN A 251 -33.08 6.88 -13.13
C ASN A 251 -34.60 6.92 -13.37
N VAL A 252 -35.06 6.74 -14.61
CA VAL A 252 -36.49 6.57 -14.90
C VAL A 252 -37.00 5.25 -14.31
N LEU A 253 -36.29 4.14 -14.49
CA LEU A 253 -36.65 2.83 -13.91
C LEU A 253 -36.66 2.88 -12.38
N LEU A 254 -35.69 3.58 -11.76
CA LEU A 254 -35.68 3.77 -10.31
C LEU A 254 -36.93 4.53 -9.84
N GLY A 255 -37.32 5.63 -10.53
CA GLY A 255 -38.53 6.37 -10.21
C GLY A 255 -39.79 5.51 -10.30
N GLN A 256 -39.88 4.58 -11.24
CA GLN A 256 -40.99 3.62 -11.35
C GLN A 256 -41.00 2.61 -10.19
N LEU A 257 -39.82 2.17 -9.74
CA LEU A 257 -39.67 1.29 -8.60
C LEU A 257 -40.02 1.99 -7.27
N ASP A 258 -39.68 3.28 -7.11
CA ASP A 258 -39.90 4.04 -5.86
C ASP A 258 -41.34 4.45 -5.64
N THR A 259 -42.16 4.54 -6.70
CA THR A 259 -43.63 4.77 -6.56
C THR A 259 -44.34 3.63 -5.83
N GLN A 260 -43.71 2.46 -5.73
CA GLN A 260 -44.24 1.30 -5.01
C GLN A 260 -43.71 1.16 -3.57
N SER A 261 -42.73 1.97 -3.18
CA SER A 261 -42.08 1.91 -1.85
C SER A 261 -41.79 3.34 -1.39
N SER A 262 -42.14 3.66 -0.14
CA SER A 262 -41.95 4.99 0.48
C SER A 262 -40.51 5.30 0.82
N THR A 263 -39.57 4.99 -0.06
CA THR A 263 -38.12 5.17 0.15
C THR A 263 -37.67 6.52 -0.44
N ASP A 264 -36.71 7.12 0.18
CA ASP A 264 -36.13 8.46 0.04
C ASP A 264 -36.09 9.02 -1.42
N PRO A 265 -36.70 10.17 -1.71
CA PRO A 265 -36.84 10.72 -3.08
C PRO A 265 -35.53 11.29 -3.68
N LYS A 266 -34.39 11.11 -3.03
CA LYS A 266 -33.10 11.69 -3.46
C LYS A 266 -32.10 10.70 -4.03
N LYS A 267 -32.42 9.41 -4.09
CA LYS A 267 -31.53 8.39 -4.64
C LYS A 267 -31.51 8.43 -6.17
N THR A 268 -30.32 8.35 -6.75
CA THR A 268 -30.10 8.21 -8.20
C THR A 268 -29.22 7.00 -8.48
N ILE A 269 -29.33 6.44 -9.69
CA ILE A 269 -28.43 5.39 -10.16
C ILE A 269 -27.37 6.05 -11.05
N ALA A 270 -26.11 5.90 -10.63
CA ALA A 270 -24.95 6.20 -11.45
C ALA A 270 -24.57 4.95 -12.28
N VAL A 271 -24.17 5.19 -13.52
CA VAL A 271 -23.66 4.17 -14.44
C VAL A 271 -22.20 4.48 -14.70
N ASP A 272 -21.31 3.63 -14.22
CA ASP A 272 -19.86 3.84 -14.26
C ASP A 272 -19.19 2.77 -15.12
N PRO A 273 -18.33 3.13 -16.11
CA PRO A 273 -17.54 2.16 -16.82
C PRO A 273 -16.67 1.34 -15.85
N ILE A 274 -16.60 0.03 -16.06
CA ILE A 274 -15.88 -0.88 -15.15
C ILE A 274 -14.38 -0.57 -15.09
N ASN A 275 -13.82 0.01 -16.16
CA ASN A 275 -12.42 0.41 -16.23
C ASN A 275 -12.13 1.78 -15.58
N GLU A 276 -13.18 2.54 -15.23
CA GLU A 276 -13.02 3.78 -14.46
C GLU A 276 -12.96 3.46 -12.98
N LEU A 277 -11.78 3.05 -12.51
CA LEU A 277 -11.49 3.04 -11.07
C LEU A 277 -11.64 4.47 -10.55
N LYS A 278 -12.71 4.74 -9.82
CA LYS A 278 -12.82 5.97 -9.02
C LYS A 278 -11.90 5.87 -7.82
N VAL A 279 -10.60 5.90 -8.11
CA VAL A 279 -9.57 6.00 -7.09
C VAL A 279 -9.72 7.37 -6.43
N PRO A 280 -9.88 7.45 -5.10
CA PRO A 280 -9.96 8.73 -4.39
C PRO A 280 -8.77 9.63 -4.76
N ILE A 281 -8.99 10.94 -4.76
CA ILE A 281 -7.94 11.91 -5.12
C ILE A 281 -6.70 11.75 -4.21
N GLU A 282 -6.90 11.36 -2.97
CA GLU A 282 -5.84 11.09 -1.98
C GLU A 282 -4.92 9.95 -2.44
N ALA A 283 -5.49 8.89 -3.02
CA ALA A 283 -4.71 7.78 -3.55
C ALA A 283 -3.92 8.18 -4.80
N TRP A 284 -4.48 9.00 -5.70
CA TRP A 284 -3.74 9.58 -6.83
C TRP A 284 -2.61 10.49 -6.36
N MET A 285 -2.83 11.28 -5.31
CA MET A 285 -1.78 12.10 -4.70
C MET A 285 -0.66 11.22 -4.13
N PHE A 286 -1.01 10.13 -3.43
CA PHE A 286 -0.04 9.15 -2.91
C PHE A 286 0.77 8.50 -4.03
N ILE A 287 0.10 8.01 -5.09
CA ILE A 287 0.75 7.44 -6.28
C ILE A 287 1.72 8.46 -6.91
N GLY A 288 1.26 9.69 -7.10
CA GLY A 288 2.07 10.78 -7.65
C GLY A 288 3.30 11.09 -6.81
N MET A 289 3.17 11.06 -5.48
CA MET A 289 4.27 11.28 -4.54
C MET A 289 5.32 10.16 -4.62
N VAL A 290 4.90 8.90 -4.65
CA VAL A 290 5.81 7.75 -4.76
C VAL A 290 6.53 7.74 -6.12
N LEU A 291 5.81 7.97 -7.22
CA LEU A 291 6.41 8.09 -8.56
C LEU A 291 7.33 9.32 -8.65
N GLY A 292 6.99 10.42 -8.00
CA GLY A 292 7.85 11.60 -7.88
C GLY A 292 9.17 11.28 -7.16
N ALA A 293 9.10 10.57 -6.03
CA ALA A 293 10.30 10.17 -5.27
C ALA A 293 11.21 9.26 -6.10
N THR A 294 10.66 8.28 -6.82
CA THR A 294 11.45 7.40 -7.70
C THR A 294 11.99 8.15 -8.92
N GLY A 295 11.22 9.11 -9.45
CA GLY A 295 11.68 10.04 -10.49
C GLY A 295 12.87 10.90 -10.06
N LEU A 296 12.90 11.35 -8.80
CA LEU A 296 14.05 12.06 -8.22
C LEU A 296 15.29 11.15 -8.14
N ILE A 297 15.14 9.86 -7.83
CA ILE A 297 16.24 8.90 -7.86
C ILE A 297 16.80 8.75 -9.28
N LEU A 298 15.92 8.63 -10.28
CA LEU A 298 16.33 8.59 -11.68
C LEU A 298 17.05 9.88 -12.08
N LEU A 299 16.57 11.03 -11.61
CA LEU A 299 17.24 12.33 -11.84
C LEU A 299 18.66 12.35 -11.24
N ILE A 300 18.86 11.84 -10.00
CA ILE A 300 20.19 11.68 -9.41
C ILE A 300 21.07 10.79 -10.30
N ALA A 301 20.53 9.66 -10.79
CA ALA A 301 21.25 8.77 -11.71
C ALA A 301 21.66 9.51 -13.00
N CYS A 302 20.76 10.28 -13.59
CA CYS A 302 21.03 11.10 -14.78
C CYS A 302 22.11 12.17 -14.53
N LEU A 303 22.05 12.85 -13.37
CA LEU A 303 23.04 13.85 -12.97
C LEU A 303 24.44 13.22 -12.81
N ASN A 304 24.50 12.01 -12.24
CA ASN A 304 25.75 11.26 -12.11
C ASN A 304 26.38 10.95 -13.47
N ILE A 305 25.57 10.43 -14.37
CA ILE A 305 26.03 10.07 -15.72
C ILE A 305 26.44 11.31 -16.51
N ALA A 306 25.68 12.42 -16.39
CA ALA A 306 26.02 13.69 -16.99
C ALA A 306 27.39 14.17 -16.51
N ASN A 307 27.69 14.13 -15.22
CA ASN A 307 28.97 14.44 -14.64
C ASN A 307 30.10 13.54 -15.17
N MET A 308 29.87 12.23 -15.26
CA MET A 308 30.81 11.26 -15.79
C MET A 308 31.08 11.48 -17.29
N GLN A 309 30.05 11.82 -18.08
CA GLN A 309 30.16 12.12 -19.50
C GLN A 309 30.90 13.45 -19.74
N LEU A 310 30.65 14.49 -18.92
CA LEU A 310 31.36 15.74 -18.95
C LEU A 310 32.86 15.53 -18.70
N ALA A 311 33.20 14.73 -17.69
CA ALA A 311 34.58 14.35 -17.39
C ALA A 311 35.25 13.66 -18.59
N ARG A 312 34.56 12.74 -19.25
CA ARG A 312 35.04 12.00 -20.43
C ARG A 312 35.21 12.89 -21.66
N ALA A 313 34.27 13.84 -21.88
CA ALA A 313 34.29 14.75 -23.03
C ALA A 313 35.59 15.62 -23.07
N ILE A 314 36.10 15.99 -21.89
CA ILE A 314 37.33 16.74 -21.77
C ILE A 314 38.56 15.92 -22.21
N GLY A 315 38.60 14.64 -21.86
CA GLY A 315 39.67 13.74 -22.33
C GLY A 315 39.67 13.48 -23.84
N ARG A 316 38.53 13.74 -24.51
CA ARG A 316 38.39 13.60 -25.98
C ARG A 316 38.42 14.94 -26.73
N GLN A 317 38.70 16.04 -26.04
CA GLN A 317 38.64 17.39 -26.64
C GLN A 317 39.60 17.56 -27.79
N LYS A 318 40.86 17.03 -27.70
CA LYS A 318 41.83 17.02 -28.81
C LYS A 318 41.30 16.24 -30.01
N GLU A 319 40.74 15.06 -29.82
CA GLU A 319 40.13 14.20 -30.85
C GLU A 319 38.97 14.89 -31.55
N ILE A 320 38.04 15.51 -30.78
CA ILE A 320 36.92 16.28 -31.31
C ILE A 320 37.38 17.49 -32.06
N GLY A 321 38.37 18.19 -31.56
CA GLY A 321 39.00 19.35 -32.25
C GLY A 321 39.59 18.97 -33.60
N VAL A 322 40.38 17.90 -33.66
CA VAL A 322 40.97 17.40 -34.92
C VAL A 322 39.87 17.03 -35.92
N ARG A 323 38.81 16.35 -35.51
CA ARG A 323 37.69 16.00 -36.38
C ARG A 323 36.96 17.23 -36.93
N LEU A 324 36.79 18.29 -36.13
CA LEU A 324 36.20 19.56 -36.57
C LEU A 324 37.09 20.26 -37.59
N CYS A 325 38.42 20.29 -37.36
CA CYS A 325 39.40 20.85 -38.31
C CYS A 325 39.42 20.06 -39.62
N LEU A 326 39.17 18.75 -39.61
CA LEU A 326 39.04 17.91 -40.79
C LEU A 326 37.66 18.01 -41.51
N GLY A 327 36.79 18.97 -41.07
CA GLY A 327 35.52 19.27 -41.75
C GLY A 327 34.31 18.47 -41.22
N ALA A 328 34.39 17.79 -40.09
CA ALA A 328 33.24 17.14 -39.52
C ALA A 328 32.23 18.18 -39.00
N SER A 329 30.94 18.07 -39.41
CA SER A 329 29.89 18.97 -38.90
C SER A 329 29.61 18.76 -37.43
N ARG A 330 29.30 19.84 -36.69
CA ARG A 330 28.96 19.80 -35.28
C ARG A 330 27.77 18.86 -35.00
N TRP A 331 26.76 18.87 -35.89
CA TRP A 331 25.59 18.03 -35.80
C TRP A 331 25.93 16.52 -35.87
N ARG A 332 26.88 16.15 -36.71
CA ARG A 332 27.34 14.76 -36.81
C ARG A 332 28.00 14.28 -35.53
N LEU A 333 28.76 15.12 -34.86
CA LEU A 333 29.39 14.80 -33.56
C LEU A 333 28.38 14.72 -32.43
N ILE A 334 27.42 15.66 -32.38
CA ILE A 334 26.31 15.62 -31.40
C ILE A 334 25.50 14.33 -31.57
N ARG A 335 25.09 14.01 -32.80
CA ARG A 335 24.37 12.78 -33.12
C ARG A 335 25.13 11.52 -32.67
N GLN A 336 26.43 11.47 -32.91
CA GLN A 336 27.29 10.35 -32.51
C GLN A 336 27.30 10.17 -30.98
N LEU A 337 27.50 11.27 -30.22
CA LEU A 337 27.51 11.26 -28.77
C LEU A 337 26.12 10.88 -28.18
N LEU A 338 25.05 11.38 -28.81
CA LEU A 338 23.68 11.01 -28.44
C LEU A 338 23.41 9.51 -28.66
N ILE A 339 23.85 8.95 -29.81
CA ILE A 339 23.69 7.51 -30.06
C ILE A 339 24.46 6.68 -29.03
N GLU A 340 25.69 7.11 -28.63
CA GLU A 340 26.46 6.44 -27.57
C GLU A 340 25.68 6.44 -26.23
N SER A 341 25.08 7.57 -25.87
CA SER A 341 24.29 7.71 -24.66
C SER A 341 22.97 6.91 -24.71
N LEU A 342 22.25 6.92 -25.84
CA LEU A 342 21.04 6.17 -26.06
C LEU A 342 21.26 4.65 -25.98
N VAL A 343 22.38 4.15 -26.57
CA VAL A 343 22.72 2.72 -26.46
C VAL A 343 22.92 2.31 -25.01
N LEU A 344 23.68 3.11 -24.23
CA LEU A 344 23.88 2.86 -22.81
C LEU A 344 22.55 2.88 -22.03
N SER A 345 21.66 3.82 -22.38
CA SER A 345 20.37 3.96 -21.71
C SER A 345 19.44 2.78 -22.01
N VAL A 346 19.41 2.31 -23.25
CA VAL A 346 18.60 1.13 -23.62
C VAL A 346 19.13 -0.11 -22.91
N VAL A 347 20.44 -0.33 -22.88
CA VAL A 347 21.04 -1.47 -22.15
C VAL A 347 20.75 -1.35 -20.65
N GLY A 348 20.90 -0.15 -20.08
CA GLY A 348 20.56 0.14 -18.69
C GLY A 348 19.08 -0.04 -18.40
N GLY A 349 18.18 0.32 -19.33
CA GLY A 349 16.74 0.13 -19.23
C GLY A 349 16.36 -1.35 -19.21
N VAL A 350 16.91 -2.17 -20.11
CA VAL A 350 16.70 -3.63 -20.10
C VAL A 350 17.17 -4.25 -18.79
N ALA A 351 18.39 -3.90 -18.37
CA ALA A 351 18.92 -4.36 -17.08
C ALA A 351 18.03 -3.90 -15.90
N GLY A 352 17.48 -2.69 -15.97
CA GLY A 352 16.56 -2.13 -14.98
C GLY A 352 15.24 -2.90 -14.90
N VAL A 353 14.62 -3.24 -16.03
CA VAL A 353 13.39 -4.04 -16.05
C VAL A 353 13.63 -5.44 -15.47
N LEU A 354 14.74 -6.08 -15.82
CA LEU A 354 15.11 -7.38 -15.26
C LEU A 354 15.35 -7.30 -13.74
N LEU A 355 16.02 -6.23 -13.28
CA LEU A 355 16.23 -5.97 -11.85
C LEU A 355 14.88 -5.73 -11.14
N ALA A 356 13.98 -4.94 -11.73
CA ALA A 356 12.66 -4.69 -11.18
C ALA A 356 11.86 -5.99 -11.01
N TRP A 357 11.82 -6.82 -12.03
CA TRP A 357 11.15 -8.11 -11.99
C TRP A 357 11.73 -9.03 -10.90
N TRP A 358 13.06 -9.12 -10.78
CA TRP A 358 13.73 -9.91 -9.75
C TRP A 358 13.45 -9.38 -8.34
N VAL A 359 13.54 -8.05 -8.12
CA VAL A 359 13.29 -7.42 -6.82
C VAL A 359 11.83 -7.58 -6.39
N LEU A 360 10.87 -7.43 -7.30
CA LEU A 360 9.45 -7.61 -7.00
C LEU A 360 9.14 -9.06 -6.60
N ASN A 361 9.68 -10.05 -7.31
CA ASN A 361 9.50 -11.46 -6.93
C ASN A 361 10.15 -11.78 -5.58
N LEU A 362 11.34 -11.23 -5.31
CA LEU A 362 12.00 -11.39 -4.01
C LEU A 362 11.17 -10.71 -2.90
N PHE A 363 10.64 -9.51 -3.14
CA PHE A 363 9.81 -8.79 -2.19
C PHE A 363 8.54 -9.59 -1.85
N LEU A 364 7.83 -10.10 -2.85
CA LEU A 364 6.68 -10.96 -2.64
C LEU A 364 7.03 -12.19 -1.81
N SER A 365 8.11 -12.90 -2.15
CA SER A 365 8.53 -14.09 -1.40
C SER A 365 8.85 -13.78 0.06
N VAL A 366 9.52 -12.66 0.34
CA VAL A 366 9.85 -12.23 1.72
C VAL A 366 8.59 -11.81 2.50
N VAL A 367 7.69 -11.06 1.86
CA VAL A 367 6.43 -10.64 2.47
C VAL A 367 5.55 -11.87 2.78
N PHE A 368 5.46 -12.83 1.85
CA PHE A 368 4.78 -14.11 2.07
C PHE A 368 5.31 -14.86 3.29
N VAL A 369 6.63 -14.99 3.39
CA VAL A 369 7.25 -15.74 4.50
C VAL A 369 7.12 -15.02 5.83
N ARG A 370 7.25 -13.70 5.85
CA ARG A 370 7.33 -12.94 7.12
C ARG A 370 5.98 -12.51 7.68
N TYR A 371 5.03 -12.19 6.81
CA TYR A 371 3.70 -11.68 7.20
C TYR A 371 2.58 -12.62 6.76
N GLY A 372 2.95 -13.70 6.06
CA GLY A 372 2.03 -14.59 5.42
C GLY A 372 1.43 -15.60 6.38
N GLY A 373 0.30 -15.25 6.82
CA GLY A 373 -0.70 -16.27 6.70
C GLY A 373 -1.16 -16.28 5.23
N ALA A 374 -1.59 -17.39 4.76
CA ALA A 374 -2.21 -17.60 3.46
C ALA A 374 -3.35 -16.60 3.14
N ASP A 375 -3.79 -15.83 4.09
CA ASP A 375 -4.92 -14.91 4.07
C ASP A 375 -4.62 -13.54 3.45
N MET A 376 -3.34 -13.09 3.43
CA MET A 376 -3.04 -11.72 2.98
C MET A 376 -2.74 -11.61 1.49
N LEU A 377 -2.42 -12.71 0.82
CA LEU A 377 -1.98 -12.71 -0.59
C LEU A 377 -2.45 -13.95 -1.35
N ARG A 378 -3.74 -14.30 -1.24
CA ARG A 378 -4.42 -15.13 -2.24
C ARG A 378 -4.61 -14.40 -3.57
N VAL A 379 -4.17 -13.16 -3.64
CA VAL A 379 -4.03 -12.41 -4.88
C VAL A 379 -2.85 -13.02 -5.63
N VAL A 380 -3.11 -13.81 -6.63
CA VAL A 380 -2.12 -14.17 -7.64
C VAL A 380 -1.84 -12.90 -8.44
N VAL A 381 -1.03 -12.03 -7.85
CA VAL A 381 -0.61 -10.80 -8.53
C VAL A 381 0.45 -11.20 -9.53
N ASP A 382 0.05 -11.31 -10.79
CA ASP A 382 1.02 -11.42 -11.88
C ASP A 382 1.76 -10.08 -12.04
N LEU A 383 2.94 -9.99 -11.42
CA LEU A 383 3.86 -8.86 -11.55
C LEU A 383 4.77 -8.96 -12.78
N SER A 384 4.43 -9.82 -13.75
CA SER A 384 5.17 -9.84 -15.01
C SER A 384 5.04 -8.49 -15.72
N PRO A 385 6.17 -7.97 -16.26
CA PRO A 385 6.14 -6.70 -16.98
C PRO A 385 5.33 -6.84 -18.27
N ASP A 386 4.22 -6.12 -18.34
CA ASP A 386 3.41 -6.02 -19.55
C ASP A 386 3.94 -4.96 -20.53
N TRP A 387 3.31 -4.80 -21.69
CA TRP A 387 3.71 -3.85 -22.70
C TRP A 387 3.70 -2.38 -22.20
N ARG A 388 2.86 -2.04 -21.20
CA ARG A 388 2.79 -0.70 -20.60
C ARG A 388 4.03 -0.42 -19.77
N VAL A 389 4.45 -1.38 -18.94
CA VAL A 389 5.69 -1.31 -18.16
C VAL A 389 6.90 -1.23 -19.07
N LEU A 390 6.92 -2.02 -20.16
CA LEU A 390 8.00 -1.98 -21.15
C LEU A 390 8.06 -0.61 -21.86
N THR A 391 6.91 -0.08 -22.30
CA THR A 391 6.83 1.23 -22.95
C THR A 391 7.24 2.37 -22.01
N TYR A 392 6.77 2.35 -20.78
CA TYR A 392 7.17 3.31 -19.74
C TYR A 392 8.67 3.27 -19.50
N SER A 393 9.24 2.08 -19.26
CA SER A 393 10.67 1.90 -19.00
C SER A 393 11.53 2.29 -20.20
N PHE A 394 11.08 1.98 -21.43
CA PHE A 394 11.75 2.39 -22.65
C PHE A 394 11.69 3.91 -22.82
N GLY A 395 10.55 4.54 -22.55
CA GLY A 395 10.39 5.99 -22.54
C GLY A 395 11.36 6.67 -21.56
N LEU A 396 11.45 6.13 -20.32
CA LEU A 396 12.41 6.61 -19.33
C LEU A 396 13.87 6.45 -19.79
N ALA A 397 14.20 5.32 -20.42
CA ALA A 397 15.53 5.08 -20.97
C ALA A 397 15.88 6.10 -22.07
N LEU A 398 14.96 6.36 -23.00
CA LEU A 398 15.16 7.37 -24.06
C LEU A 398 15.30 8.78 -23.48
N LEU A 399 14.42 9.17 -22.55
CA LEU A 399 14.46 10.48 -21.89
C LEU A 399 15.78 10.68 -21.12
N SER A 400 16.17 9.66 -20.36
CA SER A 400 17.45 9.68 -19.63
C SER A 400 18.62 9.80 -20.60
N GLY A 401 18.65 8.97 -21.66
CA GLY A 401 19.72 9.01 -22.68
C GLY A 401 19.82 10.36 -23.40
N ALA A 402 18.68 10.98 -23.66
CA ALA A 402 18.65 12.33 -24.24
C ALA A 402 19.13 13.37 -23.22
N ALA A 403 18.63 13.34 -21.99
CA ALA A 403 18.95 14.32 -20.95
C ALA A 403 20.45 14.35 -20.60
N PHE A 404 21.06 13.20 -20.31
CA PHE A 404 22.48 13.16 -19.97
C PHE A 404 23.44 13.11 -21.19
N GLY A 405 22.91 12.82 -22.39
CA GLY A 405 23.70 12.85 -23.63
C GLY A 405 23.76 14.21 -24.29
N LEU A 406 22.66 15.00 -24.28
CA LEU A 406 22.56 16.26 -24.98
C LEU A 406 23.42 17.36 -24.35
N VAL A 407 23.35 17.53 -23.03
CA VAL A 407 24.09 18.60 -22.32
C VAL A 407 25.62 18.47 -22.54
N PRO A 408 26.28 17.32 -22.31
CA PRO A 408 27.67 17.13 -22.59
C PRO A 408 28.03 17.27 -24.09
N ALA A 409 27.16 16.77 -25.00
CA ALA A 409 27.40 16.85 -26.44
C ALA A 409 27.39 18.30 -26.93
N LEU A 410 26.48 19.15 -26.48
CA LEU A 410 26.44 20.57 -26.81
C LEU A 410 27.65 21.31 -26.29
N HIS A 411 28.12 20.99 -25.08
CA HIS A 411 29.30 21.63 -24.48
C HIS A 411 30.60 21.12 -25.09
N ALA A 412 30.72 19.86 -25.49
CA ALA A 412 31.90 19.29 -26.13
C ALA A 412 32.15 19.81 -27.56
N THR A 413 31.08 20.18 -28.26
CA THR A 413 31.12 20.62 -29.66
C THR A 413 31.25 22.15 -29.83
N ARG A 414 31.41 22.93 -28.74
CA ARG A 414 31.76 24.37 -28.73
C ARG A 414 33.24 24.57 -28.33
N PRO A 415 34.22 24.09 -29.09
CA PRO A 415 35.59 24.39 -28.79
C PRO A 415 35.90 25.82 -29.27
N ASP A 416 36.66 26.53 -28.46
CA ASP A 416 37.36 27.72 -28.88
C ASP A 416 38.54 27.25 -29.73
N LEU A 417 38.35 27.23 -31.07
CA LEU A 417 39.35 26.72 -32.02
C LEU A 417 40.69 27.40 -31.90
N ILE A 418 40.71 28.67 -31.47
CA ILE A 418 41.93 29.47 -31.25
C ILE A 418 42.66 28.98 -30.00
N GLY A 419 41.90 28.55 -28.94
CA GLY A 419 42.51 28.04 -27.71
C GLY A 419 43.10 26.63 -27.84
N VAL A 420 42.58 25.80 -28.77
CA VAL A 420 43.06 24.42 -29.01
C VAL A 420 44.36 24.38 -29.79
N VAL A 421 44.60 25.35 -30.66
CA VAL A 421 45.82 25.45 -31.52
C VAL A 421 46.97 26.13 -30.79
N LYS A 422 46.67 27.05 -29.86
CA LYS A 422 47.68 27.69 -28.98
C LYS A 422 47.75 26.95 -27.64
N SER A 423 48.40 25.81 -27.58
CA SER A 423 48.37 24.86 -26.46
C SER A 423 49.10 25.32 -25.17
N GLU A 424 49.64 26.53 -25.06
CA GLU A 424 50.43 26.94 -23.91
C GLU A 424 49.88 28.15 -23.11
N GLY A 425 48.75 28.73 -23.53
CA GLY A 425 48.15 29.88 -22.85
C GLY A 425 46.65 29.77 -22.61
N ALA A 426 46.14 28.58 -22.30
CA ALA A 426 44.68 28.33 -22.17
C ALA A 426 44.02 29.24 -21.15
N THR A 427 43.27 30.20 -21.65
CA THR A 427 42.47 31.18 -20.94
C THR A 427 41.60 30.56 -19.85
N ALA A 428 41.75 31.11 -18.63
CA ALA A 428 41.04 30.71 -17.41
C ALA A 428 39.51 30.67 -17.50
N THR A 429 38.92 31.37 -18.51
CA THR A 429 37.48 31.56 -18.66
C THR A 429 36.71 30.27 -19.09
N GLY A 430 37.28 29.47 -19.99
CA GLY A 430 36.64 28.23 -20.44
C GLY A 430 36.66 27.11 -19.40
N ARG A 431 37.65 27.03 -18.53
CA ARG A 431 37.77 26.09 -17.39
C ARG A 431 36.79 26.46 -16.28
N SER A 432 36.59 27.77 -16.03
CA SER A 432 35.69 28.27 -14.98
C SER A 432 34.21 27.91 -15.23
N ALA A 433 33.73 28.06 -16.46
CA ALA A 433 32.34 27.80 -16.80
C ALA A 433 31.96 26.29 -16.67
N ARG A 434 32.85 25.39 -17.08
CA ARG A 434 32.60 23.91 -16.99
C ARG A 434 32.69 23.38 -15.58
N SER A 435 33.63 23.92 -14.78
CA SER A 435 33.73 23.61 -13.36
C SER A 435 32.46 24.05 -12.59
N ARG A 436 31.85 25.18 -12.99
CA ARG A 436 30.59 25.65 -12.41
C ARG A 436 29.41 24.72 -12.73
N LEU A 437 29.29 24.22 -13.97
CA LEU A 437 28.20 23.30 -14.35
C LEU A 437 28.25 22.01 -13.55
N SER A 438 29.43 21.36 -13.45
CA SER A 438 29.60 20.14 -12.63
C SER A 438 29.30 20.40 -11.15
N SER A 439 29.68 21.56 -10.61
CA SER A 439 29.36 21.95 -9.25
C SER A 439 27.84 22.13 -9.02
N VAL A 440 27.14 22.76 -9.96
CA VAL A 440 25.68 22.93 -9.90
C VAL A 440 24.97 21.56 -9.92
N LEU A 441 25.41 20.63 -10.80
CA LEU A 441 24.84 19.29 -10.87
C LEU A 441 25.02 18.52 -9.54
N VAL A 442 26.19 18.64 -8.89
CA VAL A 442 26.47 18.03 -7.58
C VAL A 442 25.58 18.66 -6.49
N VAL A 443 25.46 20.00 -6.46
CA VAL A 443 24.61 20.69 -5.48
C VAL A 443 23.16 20.25 -5.63
N ALA A 444 22.63 20.19 -6.86
CA ALA A 444 21.28 19.71 -7.13
C ALA A 444 21.08 18.26 -6.68
N GLN A 445 22.06 17.39 -6.99
CA GLN A 445 22.03 15.99 -6.57
C GLN A 445 22.01 15.83 -5.05
N VAL A 446 22.86 16.59 -4.34
CA VAL A 446 22.92 16.57 -2.87
C VAL A 446 21.59 17.08 -2.27
N ALA A 447 21.02 18.16 -2.83
CA ALA A 447 19.74 18.69 -2.37
C ALA A 447 18.59 17.67 -2.55
N ILE A 448 18.53 17.00 -3.70
CA ILE A 448 17.53 15.95 -3.96
C ILE A 448 17.73 14.77 -3.01
N CYS A 449 18.97 14.30 -2.83
CA CYS A 449 19.30 13.23 -1.90
C CYS A 449 18.88 13.60 -0.47
N PHE A 450 19.11 14.85 -0.06
CA PHE A 450 18.71 15.35 1.25
C PHE A 450 17.19 15.29 1.46
N VAL A 451 16.40 15.71 0.46
CA VAL A 451 14.93 15.62 0.52
C VAL A 451 14.48 14.18 0.69
N LEU A 452 15.03 13.24 -0.09
CA LEU A 452 14.66 11.82 0.00
C LEU A 452 15.06 11.20 1.34
N LEU A 453 16.24 11.54 1.86
CA LEU A 453 16.69 11.05 3.17
C LEU A 453 15.87 11.62 4.33
N ILE A 454 15.50 12.90 4.29
CA ILE A 454 14.61 13.50 5.30
C ILE A 454 13.24 12.83 5.26
N SER A 455 12.65 12.65 4.07
CA SER A 455 11.36 11.96 3.93
C SER A 455 11.40 10.54 4.48
N ALA A 456 12.44 9.77 4.16
CA ALA A 456 12.66 8.43 4.70
C ALA A 456 12.88 8.44 6.22
N GLY A 457 13.68 9.38 6.72
CA GLY A 457 13.97 9.52 8.16
C GLY A 457 12.73 9.89 8.98
N LEU A 458 11.87 10.79 8.47
CA LEU A 458 10.61 11.15 9.10
C LEU A 458 9.65 9.96 9.18
N LEU A 459 9.49 9.20 8.08
CA LEU A 459 8.65 8.00 8.06
C LEU A 459 9.17 6.92 9.02
N LEU A 460 10.48 6.67 9.01
CA LEU A 460 11.09 5.71 9.93
C LEU A 460 10.90 6.10 11.38
N ARG A 461 11.10 7.38 11.69
CA ARG A 461 10.94 7.90 13.04
C ARG A 461 9.48 7.94 13.48
N SER A 462 8.55 8.25 12.59
CA SER A 462 7.11 8.16 12.88
C SER A 462 6.71 6.74 13.30
N VAL A 463 7.22 5.72 12.58
CA VAL A 463 7.03 4.32 12.95
C VAL A 463 7.67 4.01 14.32
N GLN A 464 8.90 4.46 14.56
CA GLN A 464 9.59 4.23 15.83
C GLN A 464 8.86 4.87 17.02
N LEU A 465 8.37 6.12 16.86
CA LEU A 465 7.60 6.79 17.89
C LEU A 465 6.28 6.09 18.16
N ASN A 466 5.57 5.68 17.13
CA ASN A 466 4.34 4.91 17.28
C ASN A 466 4.58 3.60 18.07
N LEU A 467 5.69 2.91 17.82
CA LEU A 467 6.08 1.70 18.56
C LEU A 467 6.57 1.96 19.97
N SER A 468 7.16 3.12 20.25
CA SER A 468 7.71 3.48 21.56
C SER A 468 6.69 4.19 22.47
N THR A 469 5.60 4.68 21.91
CA THR A 469 4.50 5.27 22.68
C THR A 469 3.80 4.16 23.45
N ASP A 470 3.60 4.37 24.75
CA ASP A 470 2.82 3.44 25.56
C ASP A 470 1.39 3.37 25.03
N PRO A 471 0.96 2.21 24.50
CA PRO A 471 -0.35 2.09 23.87
C PRO A 471 -1.51 2.12 24.87
N GLY A 472 -1.24 2.24 26.19
CA GLY A 472 -2.25 2.26 27.25
C GLY A 472 -2.83 0.87 27.58
N TYR A 473 -2.22 -0.20 27.08
CA TYR A 473 -2.58 -1.59 27.36
C TYR A 473 -1.32 -2.47 27.39
N GLU A 474 -1.44 -3.65 27.93
CA GLU A 474 -0.34 -4.61 28.04
C GLU A 474 -0.46 -5.72 26.98
N ALA A 475 0.30 -5.58 25.86
CA ALA A 475 0.28 -6.56 24.77
C ALA A 475 0.98 -7.89 25.12
N LYS A 476 1.99 -7.83 26.02
CA LYS A 476 2.76 -8.99 26.42
C LYS A 476 1.91 -9.98 27.20
N ASN A 477 2.13 -11.27 26.98
CA ASN A 477 1.38 -12.33 27.65
C ASN A 477 -0.14 -12.25 27.43
N LEU A 478 -0.57 -11.77 26.26
CA LEU A 478 -1.96 -11.74 25.85
C LEU A 478 -2.12 -12.57 24.59
N LEU A 479 -3.02 -13.58 24.63
CA LEU A 479 -3.39 -14.40 23.49
C LEU A 479 -4.71 -13.89 22.92
N SER A 480 -4.80 -13.82 21.62
CA SER A 480 -6.02 -13.51 20.86
C SER A 480 -6.52 -14.78 20.20
N VAL A 481 -7.71 -15.21 20.57
CA VAL A 481 -8.40 -16.39 20.06
C VAL A 481 -9.63 -15.89 19.30
N GLY A 482 -9.44 -15.55 18.02
CA GLY A 482 -10.51 -15.14 17.13
C GLY A 482 -11.18 -16.37 16.52
N TYR A 483 -12.50 -16.36 16.42
CA TYR A 483 -13.25 -17.41 15.76
C TYR A 483 -14.42 -16.85 14.97
N SER A 484 -14.84 -17.61 13.95
CA SER A 484 -16.05 -17.35 13.18
C SER A 484 -16.93 -18.58 13.18
N LEU A 485 -18.14 -18.44 13.70
CA LEU A 485 -19.16 -19.46 13.72
C LEU A 485 -20.12 -19.36 12.51
N GLU A 486 -20.06 -18.24 11.81
CA GLU A 486 -20.83 -17.95 10.63
C GLU A 486 -20.79 -19.10 9.62
N LEU A 487 -19.57 -19.56 9.36
CA LEU A 487 -19.30 -20.59 8.37
C LEU A 487 -19.68 -22.01 8.87
N SER A 488 -19.95 -22.15 10.17
CA SER A 488 -20.30 -23.42 10.80
C SER A 488 -21.82 -23.62 10.95
N GLY A 489 -22.64 -22.67 10.47
CA GLY A 489 -24.11 -22.76 10.48
C GLY A 489 -24.75 -22.66 11.87
N TYR A 490 -24.10 -21.87 12.76
CA TYR A 490 -24.64 -21.54 14.06
C TYR A 490 -25.72 -20.45 13.95
N ASP A 491 -26.67 -20.48 14.86
CA ASP A 491 -27.55 -19.37 15.19
C ASP A 491 -27.06 -18.63 16.45
N ALA A 492 -27.60 -17.45 16.74
CA ALA A 492 -27.19 -16.62 17.86
C ALA A 492 -27.24 -17.32 19.22
N GLU A 493 -28.23 -18.18 19.46
CA GLU A 493 -28.37 -18.92 20.74
C GLU A 493 -27.30 -20.01 20.89
N ARG A 494 -27.03 -20.74 19.82
CA ARG A 494 -25.94 -21.74 19.80
C ARG A 494 -24.56 -21.07 19.89
N ALA A 495 -24.38 -19.94 19.24
CA ALA A 495 -23.16 -19.15 19.33
C ALA A 495 -22.87 -18.67 20.75
N LYS A 496 -23.90 -18.22 21.48
CA LYS A 496 -23.81 -17.85 22.90
C LYS A 496 -23.39 -19.04 23.78
N VAL A 497 -23.95 -20.20 23.55
CA VAL A 497 -23.57 -21.42 24.27
C VAL A 497 -22.12 -21.81 23.99
N PHE A 498 -21.73 -21.80 22.72
CA PHE A 498 -20.32 -22.03 22.29
C PHE A 498 -19.37 -21.07 22.97
N GLN A 499 -19.68 -19.80 22.94
CA GLN A 499 -18.89 -18.73 23.52
C GLN A 499 -18.67 -18.93 25.03
N GLN A 500 -19.72 -19.29 25.76
CA GLN A 500 -19.64 -19.59 27.21
C GLN A 500 -18.79 -20.83 27.48
N GLN A 501 -18.97 -21.90 26.69
CA GLN A 501 -18.19 -23.13 26.83
C GLN A 501 -16.72 -22.91 26.55
N LEU A 502 -16.39 -22.20 25.43
CA LEU A 502 -15.01 -21.90 25.07
C LEU A 502 -14.33 -21.00 26.10
N THR A 503 -15.03 -19.95 26.57
CA THR A 503 -14.52 -19.05 27.62
C THR A 503 -14.19 -19.84 28.89
N THR A 504 -15.09 -20.74 29.32
CA THR A 504 -14.89 -21.58 30.53
C THR A 504 -13.71 -22.53 30.38
N ARG A 505 -13.58 -23.19 29.23
CA ARG A 505 -12.44 -24.08 28.96
C ARG A 505 -11.10 -23.35 28.89
N LEU A 506 -11.06 -22.21 28.23
CA LEU A 506 -9.84 -21.39 28.14
C LEU A 506 -9.43 -20.84 29.53
N ALA A 507 -10.42 -20.45 30.36
CA ALA A 507 -10.14 -19.98 31.71
C ALA A 507 -9.60 -21.08 32.64
N ALA A 508 -9.92 -22.36 32.36
CA ALA A 508 -9.44 -23.51 33.12
C ALA A 508 -8.01 -23.94 32.73
N LEU A 509 -7.43 -23.39 31.64
CA LEU A 509 -6.08 -23.77 31.23
C LEU A 509 -5.02 -23.30 32.24
N PRO A 510 -4.00 -24.15 32.52
CA PRO A 510 -2.91 -23.76 33.42
C PRO A 510 -2.15 -22.55 32.86
N GLY A 511 -1.95 -21.55 33.72
CA GLY A 511 -1.26 -20.30 33.32
C GLY A 511 -2.17 -19.21 32.73
N VAL A 512 -3.47 -19.45 32.64
CA VAL A 512 -4.44 -18.39 32.28
C VAL A 512 -4.83 -17.61 33.55
N LYS A 513 -4.78 -16.29 33.49
CA LYS A 513 -5.16 -15.36 34.55
C LYS A 513 -6.59 -14.86 34.39
N SER A 514 -6.99 -14.49 33.21
CA SER A 514 -8.32 -14.01 32.88
C SER A 514 -8.65 -14.24 31.40
N VAL A 515 -9.94 -14.35 31.09
CA VAL A 515 -10.48 -14.43 29.74
C VAL A 515 -11.57 -13.38 29.61
N SER A 516 -11.55 -12.66 28.50
CA SER A 516 -12.57 -11.66 28.16
C SER A 516 -12.92 -11.75 26.69
N LEU A 517 -14.14 -11.40 26.32
CA LEU A 517 -14.42 -11.02 24.95
C LEU A 517 -13.65 -9.74 24.61
N ASP A 518 -13.24 -9.64 23.35
CA ASP A 518 -12.77 -8.39 22.81
C ASP A 518 -13.94 -7.39 22.76
N ARG A 519 -13.63 -6.13 22.62
CA ARG A 519 -14.62 -5.07 22.50
C ARG A 519 -15.39 -5.17 21.19
N VAL A 520 -16.61 -4.66 21.19
CA VAL A 520 -17.40 -4.45 19.98
C VAL A 520 -17.40 -2.96 19.64
N SER A 521 -16.88 -2.62 18.48
CA SER A 521 -16.91 -1.24 18.01
C SER A 521 -18.28 -0.90 17.47
N MET A 522 -18.96 0.04 18.13
CA MET A 522 -20.22 0.61 17.65
C MET A 522 -19.99 1.69 16.57
N GLY A 523 -18.72 1.98 16.24
CA GLY A 523 -18.38 3.01 15.29
C GLY A 523 -18.37 4.43 15.86
N SER A 524 -18.53 5.42 15.00
CA SER A 524 -18.56 6.83 15.39
C SER A 524 -19.92 7.25 15.91
N GLY A 525 -19.96 7.89 17.07
CA GLY A 525 -21.17 8.42 17.69
C GLY A 525 -21.14 9.91 17.97
N ILE A 526 -22.24 10.35 18.54
CA ILE A 526 -22.45 11.74 18.97
C ILE A 526 -22.70 11.70 20.48
N ILE A 527 -22.01 12.55 21.22
CA ILE A 527 -22.24 12.73 22.67
C ILE A 527 -22.68 14.15 22.95
N THR A 528 -23.63 14.28 23.87
CA THR A 528 -24.17 15.57 24.31
C THR A 528 -24.04 15.66 25.83
N LEU A 529 -23.44 16.75 26.33
CA LEU A 529 -23.33 17.04 27.76
C LEU A 529 -24.70 17.46 28.33
N LEU A 530 -25.15 16.83 29.39
CA LEU A 530 -26.45 17.11 30.01
C LEU A 530 -26.40 18.09 31.20
N ASP A 531 -25.19 18.47 31.66
CA ASP A 531 -24.99 19.28 32.88
C ASP A 531 -25.28 20.78 32.72
N GLN A 532 -25.59 21.31 31.55
CA GLN A 532 -25.71 22.77 31.29
C GLN A 532 -27.10 23.27 30.93
N GLY A 533 -28.15 22.50 31.16
CA GLY A 533 -29.54 22.87 30.83
C GLY A 533 -29.79 22.91 29.31
N GLU A 534 -31.07 22.86 28.89
CA GLU A 534 -31.45 22.68 27.48
C GLU A 534 -30.97 23.78 26.51
N SER A 535 -30.58 24.97 27.02
CA SER A 535 -30.17 26.12 26.18
C SER A 535 -28.65 26.23 25.87
N GLY A 536 -27.82 25.24 26.31
CA GLY A 536 -26.35 25.30 26.15
C GLY A 536 -25.65 23.95 25.98
N SER A 537 -26.36 22.89 25.62
CA SER A 537 -25.79 21.55 25.49
C SER A 537 -24.71 21.51 24.41
N LYS A 538 -23.45 21.31 24.81
CA LYS A 538 -22.35 21.09 23.86
C LYS A 538 -22.45 19.67 23.32
N GLN A 539 -22.44 19.59 21.99
CA GLN A 539 -22.46 18.34 21.24
C GLN A 539 -21.09 18.08 20.62
N TYR A 540 -20.61 16.84 20.73
CA TYR A 540 -19.38 16.39 20.14
C TYR A 540 -19.67 15.23 19.21
N SER A 541 -19.30 15.37 17.95
CA SER A 541 -19.40 14.35 16.92
C SER A 541 -18.06 13.61 16.74
N ASN A 542 -18.10 12.48 16.08
CA ASN A 542 -16.93 11.63 15.82
C ASN A 542 -16.29 11.04 17.09
N VAL A 543 -17.13 10.62 18.02
CA VAL A 543 -16.71 9.94 19.26
C VAL A 543 -16.72 8.43 18.99
N SER A 544 -15.62 7.75 19.31
CA SER A 544 -15.57 6.29 19.24
C SER A 544 -16.37 5.69 20.38
N ILE A 545 -17.35 4.87 20.07
CA ILE A 545 -18.19 4.17 21.04
C ILE A 545 -17.86 2.68 20.99
N GLU A 546 -17.55 2.10 22.15
CA GLU A 546 -17.18 0.70 22.26
C GLU A 546 -17.97 0.01 23.38
N GLU A 547 -18.61 -1.09 23.06
CA GLU A 547 -19.19 -1.97 24.08
C GLU A 547 -18.14 -2.94 24.59
N ILE A 548 -18.04 -3.06 25.93
CA ILE A 548 -17.06 -3.92 26.57
C ILE A 548 -17.70 -4.76 27.71
N PRO A 549 -17.26 -6.02 27.90
CA PRO A 549 -17.61 -6.81 29.08
C PRO A 549 -16.89 -6.29 30.33
N SER A 550 -17.37 -6.69 31.51
CA SER A 550 -16.81 -6.26 32.79
C SER A 550 -15.34 -6.64 33.00
N THR A 551 -14.87 -7.70 32.36
CA THR A 551 -13.50 -8.23 32.46
C THR A 551 -12.53 -7.63 31.45
N PHE A 552 -12.98 -6.81 30.49
CA PHE A 552 -12.16 -6.36 29.36
C PHE A 552 -10.97 -5.51 29.78
N LEU A 553 -11.20 -4.44 30.54
CA LEU A 553 -10.11 -3.49 30.92
C LEU A 553 -9.01 -4.20 31.72
N ASP A 554 -9.38 -5.10 32.65
CA ASP A 554 -8.42 -5.87 33.44
C ASP A 554 -7.68 -6.90 32.58
N THR A 555 -8.38 -7.53 31.61
CA THR A 555 -7.77 -8.56 30.77
C THR A 555 -6.79 -7.94 29.77
N ILE A 556 -7.14 -6.81 29.18
CA ILE A 556 -6.24 -6.12 28.26
C ILE A 556 -5.12 -5.36 28.99
N GLY A 557 -5.28 -5.13 30.29
CA GLY A 557 -4.29 -4.41 31.12
C GLY A 557 -4.36 -2.90 30.96
N THR A 558 -5.55 -2.33 30.68
CA THR A 558 -5.77 -0.89 30.67
C THR A 558 -6.17 -0.43 32.07
N PRO A 559 -5.33 0.35 32.80
CA PRO A 559 -5.64 0.75 34.15
C PRO A 559 -6.74 1.82 34.20
N LEU A 560 -7.56 1.75 35.23
CA LEU A 560 -8.49 2.82 35.58
C LEU A 560 -7.72 3.92 36.34
N VAL A 561 -7.85 5.14 35.88
CA VAL A 561 -7.23 6.34 36.50
C VAL A 561 -8.05 6.80 37.71
N LEU A 562 -9.38 6.78 37.53
CA LEU A 562 -10.34 7.17 38.57
C LEU A 562 -11.62 6.36 38.46
N GLY A 563 -12.32 6.14 39.60
CA GLY A 563 -13.60 5.45 39.61
C GLY A 563 -13.45 3.94 39.56
N ARG A 564 -14.37 3.27 38.83
CA ARG A 564 -14.44 1.82 38.70
C ARG A 564 -14.82 1.40 37.29
N GLY A 565 -14.55 0.13 36.97
CA GLY A 565 -15.07 -0.54 35.78
C GLY A 565 -16.54 -0.94 35.94
N PHE A 566 -17.06 -1.66 34.94
CA PHE A 566 -18.41 -2.20 34.94
C PHE A 566 -18.49 -3.46 35.82
N THR A 567 -19.64 -3.63 36.45
CA THR A 567 -19.98 -4.89 37.10
C THR A 567 -20.68 -5.85 36.09
N ALA A 568 -20.68 -7.15 36.38
CA ALA A 568 -21.38 -8.11 35.54
C ALA A 568 -22.88 -7.81 35.44
N ASP A 569 -23.49 -7.33 36.53
CA ASP A 569 -24.92 -7.00 36.55
C ASP A 569 -25.22 -5.77 35.68
N GLU A 570 -24.33 -4.74 35.67
CA GLU A 570 -24.47 -3.57 34.83
C GLU A 570 -24.36 -3.92 33.33
N VAL A 571 -23.45 -4.84 32.98
CA VAL A 571 -23.31 -5.36 31.62
C VAL A 571 -24.54 -6.12 31.18
N ASN A 572 -25.04 -7.06 32.02
CA ASN A 572 -26.23 -7.86 31.71
C ASN A 572 -27.52 -7.02 31.61
N ALA A 573 -27.67 -6.02 32.50
CA ALA A 573 -28.82 -5.13 32.51
C ALA A 573 -28.72 -3.98 31.54
N LYS A 574 -27.60 -3.81 30.83
CA LYS A 574 -27.27 -2.60 30.02
C LYS A 574 -27.59 -1.31 30.78
N THR A 575 -27.11 -1.23 32.01
CA THR A 575 -27.33 -0.07 32.87
C THR A 575 -26.75 1.18 32.23
N PRO A 576 -27.40 2.37 32.33
CA PRO A 576 -26.91 3.59 31.69
C PRO A 576 -25.71 4.20 32.45
N VAL A 577 -24.61 3.48 32.47
CA VAL A 577 -23.31 3.90 33.00
C VAL A 577 -22.27 3.83 31.90
N LEU A 578 -21.19 4.60 32.05
CA LEU A 578 -20.12 4.63 31.05
C LEU A 578 -18.75 4.84 31.70
N VAL A 579 -17.71 4.39 31.02
CA VAL A 579 -16.33 4.69 31.31
C VAL A 579 -15.78 5.53 30.15
N VAL A 580 -15.10 6.63 30.44
CA VAL A 580 -14.48 7.49 29.42
C VAL A 580 -12.97 7.36 29.44
N SER A 581 -12.30 7.60 28.31
CA SER A 581 -10.84 7.72 28.30
C SER A 581 -10.39 9.02 28.98
N GLU A 582 -9.14 9.07 29.41
CA GLU A 582 -8.56 10.24 30.11
C GLU A 582 -8.56 11.47 29.21
N SER A 583 -8.24 11.33 27.92
CA SER A 583 -8.32 12.40 26.93
C SER A 583 -9.75 12.91 26.73
N THR A 584 -10.74 11.99 26.70
CA THR A 584 -12.16 12.34 26.63
C THR A 584 -12.58 13.13 27.86
N ALA A 585 -12.22 12.67 29.04
CA ALA A 585 -12.55 13.37 30.28
C ALA A 585 -11.96 14.80 30.31
N ARG A 586 -10.71 14.97 29.91
CA ARG A 586 -10.04 16.29 29.81
C ARG A 586 -10.67 17.20 28.76
N SER A 587 -11.10 16.64 27.64
CA SER A 587 -11.69 17.43 26.55
C SER A 587 -13.12 17.89 26.84
N LEU A 588 -13.91 17.05 27.51
CA LEU A 588 -15.31 17.35 27.82
C LEU A 588 -15.42 18.26 29.08
N TRP A 589 -14.59 18.05 30.08
CA TRP A 589 -14.62 18.77 31.36
C TRP A 589 -13.22 19.29 31.78
N PRO A 590 -12.70 20.31 31.06
CA PRO A 590 -11.37 20.86 31.35
C PRO A 590 -11.29 21.40 32.78
N GLY A 591 -10.47 20.77 33.62
CA GLY A 591 -10.27 21.20 35.03
C GLY A 591 -11.37 20.80 36.01
N GLU A 592 -12.41 20.08 35.57
CA GLU A 592 -13.49 19.58 36.42
C GLU A 592 -13.38 18.04 36.63
N ARG A 593 -14.11 17.56 37.65
CA ARG A 593 -14.22 16.12 37.91
C ARG A 593 -15.27 15.51 36.99
N ALA A 594 -14.85 14.61 36.11
CA ALA A 594 -15.75 13.93 35.14
C ALA A 594 -16.63 12.84 35.77
N LEU A 595 -16.21 12.25 36.93
CA LEU A 595 -16.99 11.20 37.62
C LEU A 595 -18.34 11.75 38.09
N GLY A 596 -19.41 10.99 37.80
CA GLY A 596 -20.78 11.33 38.16
C GLY A 596 -21.50 12.22 37.15
N LYS A 597 -20.80 12.77 36.16
CA LYS A 597 -21.38 13.60 35.10
C LYS A 597 -22.26 12.74 34.17
N LEU A 598 -23.23 13.38 33.51
CA LEU A 598 -24.22 12.73 32.65
C LEU A 598 -24.00 13.09 31.19
N LEU A 599 -24.06 12.07 30.33
CA LEU A 599 -23.98 12.20 28.89
C LEU A 599 -25.20 11.55 28.20
N ARG A 600 -25.67 12.18 27.11
CA ARG A 600 -26.51 11.52 26.11
C ARG A 600 -25.62 10.94 25.04
N ILE A 601 -25.92 9.70 24.61
CA ILE A 601 -25.14 8.99 23.61
C ILE A 601 -26.07 8.62 22.46
N GLU A 602 -25.67 9.04 21.26
CA GLU A 602 -26.41 8.82 20.04
C GLU A 602 -25.51 8.26 18.95
N GLN A 603 -26.02 7.36 18.14
CA GLN A 603 -25.33 6.77 17.01
C GLN A 603 -26.00 7.20 15.71
N PRO A 604 -25.27 7.74 14.74
CA PRO A 604 -25.81 8.01 13.40
C PRO A 604 -26.29 6.72 12.75
N ARG A 605 -27.49 6.73 12.20
CA ARG A 605 -28.04 5.62 11.39
C ARG A 605 -27.76 5.83 9.92
N ARG A 606 -27.87 4.75 9.14
CA ARG A 606 -27.73 4.79 7.68
C ARG A 606 -28.85 5.55 6.95
N ASP A 607 -29.97 5.77 7.65
CA ASP A 607 -31.20 6.42 7.16
C ASP A 607 -31.33 7.91 7.53
N ASP A 608 -30.18 8.62 7.66
CA ASP A 608 -30.06 10.03 8.10
C ASP A 608 -30.71 10.33 9.48
N GLY A 609 -31.07 9.29 10.22
CA GLY A 609 -31.54 9.38 11.57
C GLY A 609 -30.40 9.20 12.60
N THR A 610 -30.74 9.47 13.85
CA THR A 610 -29.89 9.09 15.01
C THR A 610 -30.61 8.05 15.86
N LYS A 611 -29.87 7.03 16.29
CA LYS A 611 -30.36 6.07 17.28
C LYS A 611 -29.83 6.52 18.65
N THR A 612 -30.70 6.90 19.56
CA THR A 612 -30.30 7.16 20.94
C THR A 612 -29.96 5.84 21.61
N LEU A 613 -28.70 5.63 21.99
CA LEU A 613 -28.25 4.46 22.74
C LEU A 613 -28.60 4.63 24.21
N PHE A 614 -28.26 5.80 24.75
CA PHE A 614 -28.64 6.21 26.12
C PHE A 614 -29.08 7.68 26.13
N SER A 615 -30.28 7.94 26.61
CA SER A 615 -30.78 9.30 26.82
C SER A 615 -30.05 10.06 27.93
N SER A 616 -29.55 9.30 28.94
CA SER A 616 -28.73 9.80 30.05
C SER A 616 -27.91 8.62 30.61
N ALA A 617 -26.57 8.71 30.52
CA ALA A 617 -25.67 7.71 31.10
C ALA A 617 -24.64 8.41 32.01
N GLN A 618 -24.33 7.79 33.14
CA GLN A 618 -23.45 8.37 34.17
C GLN A 618 -22.00 7.88 34.00
N VAL A 619 -21.04 8.78 34.09
CA VAL A 619 -19.61 8.44 34.11
C VAL A 619 -19.27 7.79 35.44
N VAL A 620 -18.93 6.50 35.44
CA VAL A 620 -18.56 5.72 36.65
C VAL A 620 -17.05 5.47 36.76
N GLY A 621 -16.32 5.65 35.66
CA GLY A 621 -14.88 5.43 35.63
C GLY A 621 -14.19 6.24 34.54
N ILE A 622 -12.89 6.45 34.73
CA ILE A 622 -11.98 7.06 33.75
C ILE A 622 -10.85 6.06 33.52
N ALA A 623 -10.75 5.52 32.30
CA ALA A 623 -9.70 4.62 31.90
C ALA A 623 -8.53 5.42 31.29
N ARG A 624 -7.32 4.91 31.39
CA ARG A 624 -6.17 5.42 30.66
C ARG A 624 -6.45 5.42 29.16
N ASP A 625 -5.89 6.38 28.44
CA ASP A 625 -5.99 6.42 26.99
C ASP A 625 -5.43 5.13 26.38
N ASN A 626 -6.19 4.53 25.47
CA ASN A 626 -5.89 3.25 24.86
C ASN A 626 -5.89 3.39 23.34
N GLN A 627 -4.78 3.00 22.68
CA GLN A 627 -4.58 3.15 21.22
C GLN A 627 -4.73 1.84 20.45
N ILE A 628 -5.52 0.87 20.94
CA ILE A 628 -5.58 -0.49 20.37
C ILE A 628 -5.80 -0.51 18.85
N TYR A 629 -6.56 0.43 18.31
CA TYR A 629 -6.91 0.46 16.87
C TYR A 629 -6.92 1.86 16.27
N GLN A 630 -6.16 2.79 16.84
CA GLN A 630 -6.20 4.19 16.41
C GLN A 630 -4.82 4.65 15.94
N SER A 631 -4.75 4.94 14.65
CA SER A 631 -3.60 5.61 14.05
C SER A 631 -3.92 7.09 13.87
N GLY A 632 -3.42 7.98 14.77
CA GLY A 632 -3.66 9.42 14.65
C GLY A 632 -2.98 10.24 15.75
N GLU A 633 -2.74 11.53 15.49
CA GLU A 633 -2.04 12.47 16.39
C GLU A 633 -2.83 12.83 17.65
N THR A 634 -4.14 12.78 17.61
CA THR A 634 -5.02 13.04 18.74
C THR A 634 -5.80 11.78 19.05
N PRO A 635 -5.76 11.26 20.30
CA PRO A 635 -6.65 10.18 20.69
C PRO A 635 -8.09 10.67 20.44
N PRO A 636 -8.89 9.97 19.62
CA PRO A 636 -10.28 10.33 19.45
C PRO A 636 -10.97 10.23 20.79
N LEU A 637 -12.05 10.97 20.94
CA LEU A 637 -12.91 10.85 22.10
C LEU A 637 -13.40 9.40 22.14
N LEU A 638 -13.11 8.67 23.23
CA LEU A 638 -13.43 7.26 23.40
C LEU A 638 -14.33 7.08 24.62
N VAL A 639 -15.46 6.41 24.38
CA VAL A 639 -16.45 6.09 25.40
C VAL A 639 -16.69 4.58 25.39
N TYR A 640 -16.56 3.97 26.56
CA TYR A 640 -16.91 2.57 26.75
C TYR A 640 -18.31 2.47 27.36
N LEU A 641 -19.11 1.59 26.80
CA LEU A 641 -20.46 1.23 27.28
C LEU A 641 -20.45 -0.19 27.83
N PRO A 642 -21.27 -0.48 28.84
CA PRO A 642 -21.45 -1.85 29.33
C PRO A 642 -22.25 -2.65 28.30
N GLY A 643 -21.62 -3.66 27.74
CA GLY A 643 -22.25 -4.53 26.73
C GLY A 643 -21.39 -5.75 26.48
N VAL A 644 -22.03 -6.81 26.10
CA VAL A 644 -21.47 -7.96 25.43
C VAL A 644 -22.42 -8.20 24.31
N ALA A 645 -21.97 -8.32 23.08
CA ALA A 645 -22.82 -8.81 22.01
C ALA A 645 -22.97 -10.33 22.20
N PRO A 646 -24.05 -10.78 22.86
CA PRO A 646 -24.24 -12.20 23.12
C PRO A 646 -24.62 -12.87 21.79
N GLY A 647 -23.78 -13.84 21.37
CA GLY A 647 -24.06 -14.61 20.17
C GLY A 647 -23.48 -14.01 18.88
N GLU A 648 -22.55 -13.06 18.97
CA GLU A 648 -21.77 -12.66 17.80
C GLU A 648 -21.06 -13.85 17.18
N MET A 649 -21.26 -14.02 15.88
CA MET A 649 -20.72 -15.14 15.12
C MET A 649 -19.23 -14.99 14.88
N ASP A 650 -18.78 -13.77 14.68
CA ASP A 650 -17.38 -13.39 14.49
C ASP A 650 -16.90 -12.59 15.70
N THR A 651 -16.13 -13.21 16.58
CA THR A 651 -15.62 -12.52 17.75
C THR A 651 -14.22 -13.02 18.16
N THR A 652 -13.61 -12.32 19.06
CA THR A 652 -12.28 -12.63 19.58
C THR A 652 -12.33 -12.74 21.10
N LEU A 653 -11.79 -13.81 21.64
CA LEU A 653 -11.49 -13.94 23.07
C LEU A 653 -10.05 -13.49 23.33
N LEU A 654 -9.89 -12.59 24.29
CA LEU A 654 -8.61 -12.18 24.84
C LEU A 654 -8.29 -13.03 26.07
N VAL A 655 -7.15 -13.69 26.06
CA VAL A 655 -6.72 -14.58 27.14
C VAL A 655 -5.41 -14.04 27.75
N ARG A 656 -5.49 -13.49 28.96
CA ARG A 656 -4.34 -13.03 29.73
C ARG A 656 -3.65 -14.22 30.37
N THR A 657 -2.34 -14.35 30.15
CA THR A 657 -1.55 -15.46 30.67
C THR A 657 -0.50 -14.98 31.68
N THR A 658 -0.10 -15.87 32.60
CA THR A 658 1.00 -15.62 33.56
C THR A 658 2.36 -15.98 32.97
N THR A 659 2.37 -16.75 31.88
CA THR A 659 3.55 -17.21 31.14
C THR A 659 3.49 -16.66 29.72
N ASP A 660 4.51 -16.97 28.90
CA ASP A 660 4.51 -16.60 27.47
C ASP A 660 3.27 -17.14 26.75
N ALA A 661 2.46 -16.22 26.20
CA ALA A 661 1.23 -16.55 25.49
C ALA A 661 1.45 -17.50 24.29
N ALA A 662 2.62 -17.48 23.69
CA ALA A 662 2.97 -18.37 22.57
C ALA A 662 2.87 -19.87 22.96
N THR A 663 3.19 -20.19 24.20
CA THR A 663 3.16 -21.58 24.72
C THR A 663 1.76 -22.16 24.85
N LEU A 664 0.75 -21.30 24.96
CA LEU A 664 -0.66 -21.70 25.11
C LEU A 664 -1.43 -21.78 23.79
N LYS A 665 -0.84 -21.40 22.67
CA LYS A 665 -1.51 -21.39 21.35
C LYS A 665 -2.09 -22.75 20.99
N ASP A 666 -1.31 -23.82 21.10
CA ASP A 666 -1.74 -25.15 20.69
C ASP A 666 -2.76 -25.74 21.66
N LEU A 667 -2.67 -25.38 22.95
CA LEU A 667 -3.66 -25.78 23.95
C LEU A 667 -4.98 -25.08 23.71
N ALA A 668 -4.97 -23.76 23.49
CA ALA A 668 -6.16 -22.98 23.18
C ALA A 668 -6.85 -23.48 21.90
N ARG A 669 -6.05 -23.82 20.87
CA ARG A 669 -6.56 -24.39 19.62
C ARG A 669 -7.25 -25.73 19.85
N ARG A 670 -6.65 -26.64 20.64
CA ARG A 670 -7.25 -27.94 20.97
C ARG A 670 -8.56 -27.80 21.73
N GLU A 671 -8.63 -26.89 22.70
CA GLU A 671 -9.88 -26.64 23.44
C GLU A 671 -10.98 -26.08 22.56
N ALA A 672 -10.64 -25.17 21.62
CA ALA A 672 -11.61 -24.63 20.69
C ALA A 672 -12.16 -25.73 19.74
N TYR A 673 -11.30 -26.55 19.15
CA TYR A 673 -11.72 -27.67 18.30
C TYR A 673 -12.40 -28.81 19.05
N ALA A 674 -12.18 -28.93 20.36
CA ALA A 674 -12.92 -29.87 21.18
C ALA A 674 -14.39 -29.44 21.45
N VAL A 675 -14.68 -28.12 21.31
CA VAL A 675 -16.05 -27.61 21.37
C VAL A 675 -16.71 -27.67 19.98
N GLU A 676 -16.03 -27.21 18.96
CA GLU A 676 -16.51 -27.21 17.57
C GLU A 676 -15.39 -27.64 16.62
N PRO A 677 -15.44 -28.86 16.08
CA PRO A 677 -14.41 -29.37 15.19
C PRO A 677 -14.33 -28.65 13.83
N VAL A 678 -15.42 -28.00 13.37
CA VAL A 678 -15.47 -27.21 12.14
C VAL A 678 -15.54 -25.74 12.51
N LEU A 679 -14.42 -25.22 12.99
CA LEU A 679 -14.34 -23.84 13.42
C LEU A 679 -13.28 -23.11 12.60
N ARG A 680 -13.64 -21.95 12.08
CA ARG A 680 -12.64 -20.99 11.62
C ARG A 680 -12.01 -20.35 12.85
N LEU A 681 -10.73 -20.64 13.07
CA LEU A 681 -10.03 -20.26 14.30
C LEU A 681 -8.71 -19.54 14.01
N PHE A 682 -8.47 -18.44 14.69
CA PHE A 682 -7.23 -17.68 14.65
C PHE A 682 -6.64 -17.57 16.06
N VAL A 683 -5.64 -18.35 16.35
CA VAL A 683 -4.93 -18.28 17.64
C VAL A 683 -3.59 -17.62 17.45
N ARG A 684 -3.44 -16.40 17.95
CA ARG A 684 -2.23 -15.57 17.79
C ARG A 684 -1.89 -14.87 19.09
N THR A 685 -0.62 -14.56 19.31
CA THR A 685 -0.30 -13.60 20.37
C THR A 685 -0.81 -12.21 19.96
N PHE A 686 -1.15 -11.40 20.94
CA PHE A 686 -1.63 -10.04 20.65
C PHE A 686 -0.56 -9.18 19.97
N GLU A 687 0.71 -9.43 20.28
CA GLU A 687 1.86 -8.83 19.60
C GLU A 687 1.90 -9.18 18.10
N GLU A 688 1.63 -10.44 17.73
CA GLU A 688 1.52 -10.85 16.32
C GLU A 688 0.33 -10.19 15.61
N LYS A 689 -0.80 -10.02 16.31
CA LYS A 689 -1.99 -9.32 15.80
C LYS A 689 -1.62 -7.86 15.44
N ILE A 690 -1.01 -7.14 16.40
CA ILE A 690 -0.57 -5.76 16.19
C ILE A 690 0.47 -5.65 15.07
N ALA A 691 1.49 -6.52 15.07
CA ALA A 691 2.53 -6.51 14.04
C ALA A 691 1.94 -6.70 12.63
N ARG A 692 0.89 -7.49 12.50
CA ARG A 692 0.19 -7.70 11.22
C ARG A 692 -0.62 -6.47 10.80
N GLU A 693 -1.35 -5.85 11.71
CA GLU A 693 -2.10 -4.63 11.45
C GLU A 693 -1.19 -3.47 11.01
N GLN A 694 0.01 -3.40 11.58
CA GLN A 694 1.02 -2.41 11.25
C GLN A 694 1.91 -2.79 10.05
N ALA A 695 1.75 -3.97 9.46
CA ALA A 695 2.63 -4.49 8.40
C ALA A 695 2.75 -3.55 7.19
N ILE A 696 1.65 -2.92 6.77
CA ILE A 696 1.64 -1.96 5.64
C ILE A 696 2.49 -0.73 5.98
N MET A 697 2.39 -0.21 7.20
CA MET A 697 3.15 0.96 7.65
C MET A 697 4.65 0.62 7.75
N PHE A 698 5.00 -0.57 8.24
CA PHE A 698 6.37 -1.09 8.24
C PHE A 698 6.91 -1.24 6.81
N ALA A 699 6.13 -1.83 5.91
CA ALA A 699 6.53 -2.01 4.52
C ALA A 699 6.80 -0.66 3.82
N ALA A 700 5.93 0.34 4.04
CA ALA A 700 6.11 1.69 3.52
C ALA A 700 7.39 2.36 4.07
N SER A 701 7.63 2.26 5.39
CA SER A 701 8.82 2.81 6.03
C SER A 701 10.12 2.14 5.54
N HIS A 702 10.13 0.80 5.42
CA HIS A 702 11.28 0.07 4.88
C HIS A 702 11.52 0.40 3.40
N GLY A 703 10.45 0.52 2.60
CA GLY A 703 10.54 0.96 1.21
C GLY A 703 11.14 2.35 1.08
N ALA A 704 10.66 3.32 1.85
CA ALA A 704 11.19 4.68 1.87
C ALA A 704 12.67 4.71 2.32
N THR A 705 13.02 3.90 3.33
CA THR A 705 14.42 3.77 3.80
C THR A 705 15.32 3.20 2.70
N ALA A 706 14.88 2.16 2.00
CA ALA A 706 15.63 1.59 0.87
C ALA A 706 15.85 2.61 -0.25
N LEU A 707 14.83 3.41 -0.58
CA LEU A 707 14.95 4.51 -1.56
C LEU A 707 15.93 5.59 -1.08
N GLY A 708 15.90 5.95 0.21
CA GLY A 708 16.83 6.90 0.82
C GLY A 708 18.28 6.40 0.77
N VAL A 709 18.52 5.14 1.11
CA VAL A 709 19.84 4.50 1.04
C VAL A 709 20.34 4.45 -0.41
N LEU A 710 19.48 4.11 -1.36
CA LEU A 710 19.82 4.10 -2.78
C LEU A 710 20.18 5.51 -3.28
N ALA A 711 19.41 6.52 -2.91
CA ALA A 711 19.72 7.92 -3.23
C ALA A 711 21.08 8.34 -2.66
N LEU A 712 21.38 7.94 -1.40
CA LEU A 712 22.66 8.21 -0.76
C LEU A 712 23.82 7.52 -1.49
N MET A 713 23.67 6.24 -1.85
CA MET A 713 24.69 5.51 -2.62
C MET A 713 24.98 6.19 -3.97
N LEU A 714 23.92 6.58 -4.69
CA LEU A 714 24.06 7.28 -5.96
C LEU A 714 24.74 8.66 -5.76
N ALA A 715 24.41 9.38 -4.68
CA ALA A 715 25.02 10.66 -4.35
C ALA A 715 26.53 10.50 -4.08
N VAL A 716 26.93 9.47 -3.35
CA VAL A 716 28.32 9.14 -3.05
C VAL A 716 29.10 8.82 -4.31
N ILE A 717 28.55 7.98 -5.20
CA ILE A 717 29.18 7.62 -6.48
C ILE A 717 29.42 8.86 -7.34
N GLY A 718 28.42 9.74 -7.42
CA GLY A 718 28.54 10.97 -8.21
C GLY A 718 29.57 11.94 -7.65
N LEU A 719 29.54 12.18 -6.35
CA LEU A 719 30.50 13.06 -5.69
C LEU A 719 31.91 12.51 -5.78
N TYR A 720 32.11 11.20 -5.53
CA TYR A 720 33.39 10.53 -5.71
C TYR A 720 33.92 10.72 -7.14
N GLY A 721 33.07 10.50 -8.15
CA GLY A 721 33.44 10.68 -9.55
C GLY A 721 33.91 12.11 -9.89
N VAL A 722 33.18 13.13 -9.40
CA VAL A 722 33.52 14.54 -9.61
C VAL A 722 34.80 14.91 -8.87
N MET A 723 34.98 14.46 -7.63
CA MET A 723 36.19 14.77 -6.85
C MET A 723 37.45 14.06 -7.39
N ALA A 724 37.30 12.76 -7.76
CA ALA A 724 38.41 12.03 -8.39
C ALA A 724 38.86 12.70 -9.69
N TRP A 725 37.92 13.14 -10.50
CA TRP A 725 38.20 13.87 -11.73
C TRP A 725 38.83 15.25 -11.43
N SER A 726 38.32 16.02 -10.47
CA SER A 726 38.88 17.33 -10.08
C SER A 726 40.33 17.20 -9.61
N VAL A 727 40.66 16.14 -8.90
CA VAL A 727 42.04 15.82 -8.48
C VAL A 727 42.94 15.53 -9.67
N VAL A 728 42.51 14.67 -10.61
CA VAL A 728 43.28 14.34 -11.82
C VAL A 728 43.56 15.58 -12.66
N GLN A 729 42.61 16.50 -12.80
CA GLN A 729 42.84 17.74 -13.52
C GLN A 729 43.87 18.68 -12.89
N ARG A 730 44.02 18.61 -11.55
CA ARG A 730 44.92 19.45 -10.79
C ARG A 730 46.21 18.74 -10.37
N THR A 731 46.45 17.53 -10.90
CA THR A 731 47.61 16.72 -10.50
C THR A 731 48.92 17.48 -10.70
N ARG A 732 49.06 18.22 -11.83
CA ARG A 732 50.24 19.08 -12.10
C ARG A 732 50.36 20.25 -11.10
N GLU A 733 49.23 20.94 -10.79
CA GLU A 733 49.17 22.02 -9.80
C GLU A 733 49.57 21.51 -8.40
N ILE A 734 48.99 20.34 -8.04
CA ILE A 734 49.29 19.65 -6.78
C ILE A 734 50.76 19.21 -6.74
N GLY A 735 51.30 18.65 -7.83
CA GLY A 735 52.70 18.26 -7.95
C GLY A 735 53.67 19.42 -7.79
N ILE A 736 53.39 20.57 -8.44
CA ILE A 736 54.20 21.78 -8.28
C ILE A 736 54.16 22.31 -6.85
N ARG A 737 52.97 22.32 -6.21
CA ARG A 737 52.89 22.77 -4.80
C ARG A 737 53.62 21.84 -3.86
N MET A 738 53.56 20.53 -4.08
CA MET A 738 54.32 19.54 -3.30
C MET A 738 55.81 19.67 -3.53
N ALA A 739 56.26 19.90 -4.77
CA ALA A 739 57.66 20.18 -5.07
C ALA A 739 58.20 21.48 -4.43
N LEU A 740 57.30 22.45 -4.20
CA LEU A 740 57.59 23.71 -3.49
C LEU A 740 57.44 23.57 -1.96
N GLY A 741 57.27 22.35 -1.43
CA GLY A 741 57.29 22.10 0.02
C GLY A 741 55.90 22.05 0.69
N ALA A 742 54.78 22.04 -0.04
CA ALA A 742 53.46 21.89 0.55
C ALA A 742 53.32 20.50 1.16
N GLN A 743 52.87 20.45 2.41
CA GLN A 743 52.59 19.18 3.11
C GLN A 743 51.35 18.45 2.53
N ALA A 744 51.37 17.13 2.51
CA ALA A 744 50.26 16.28 2.07
C ALA A 744 48.91 16.63 2.75
N HIS A 745 48.98 17.05 4.02
CA HIS A 745 47.80 17.50 4.79
C HIS A 745 47.14 18.75 4.17
N ASN A 746 47.92 19.71 3.70
CA ASN A 746 47.39 20.94 3.10
C ASN A 746 46.64 20.67 1.80
N VAL A 747 47.10 19.72 0.99
CA VAL A 747 46.43 19.27 -0.23
C VAL A 747 45.12 18.54 0.12
N LEU A 748 45.17 17.67 1.12
CA LEU A 748 43.98 16.93 1.60
C LEU A 748 42.90 17.88 2.07
N VAL A 749 43.24 18.85 2.94
CA VAL A 749 42.32 19.87 3.44
C VAL A 749 41.71 20.72 2.32
N LEU A 750 42.49 21.07 1.31
CA LEU A 750 42.00 21.84 0.16
C LEU A 750 40.92 21.11 -0.61
N VAL A 751 41.14 19.81 -0.90
CA VAL A 751 40.19 18.97 -1.62
C VAL A 751 38.93 18.74 -0.77
N LEU A 752 39.06 18.46 0.54
CA LEU A 752 37.95 18.28 1.44
C LEU A 752 37.11 19.55 1.58
N LYS A 753 37.72 20.72 1.73
CA LYS A 753 37.01 22.02 1.79
C LYS A 753 36.16 22.26 0.56
N GLN A 754 36.68 21.91 -0.63
CA GLN A 754 35.93 22.08 -1.88
C GLN A 754 34.72 21.17 -1.96
N GLY A 755 34.84 19.88 -1.59
CA GLY A 755 33.71 18.95 -1.53
C GLY A 755 32.69 19.39 -0.52
N MET A 756 33.15 19.80 0.69
CA MET A 756 32.27 20.25 1.77
C MET A 756 31.45 21.47 1.40
N LYS A 757 32.03 22.44 0.70
CA LYS A 757 31.30 23.61 0.22
C LYS A 757 30.13 23.26 -0.66
N LEU A 758 30.27 22.27 -1.56
CA LEU A 758 29.19 21.82 -2.44
C LEU A 758 28.09 21.13 -1.66
N VAL A 759 28.45 20.32 -0.67
CA VAL A 759 27.49 19.63 0.17
C VAL A 759 26.72 20.60 1.07
N LEU A 760 27.40 21.53 1.70
CA LEU A 760 26.74 22.55 2.52
C LEU A 760 25.75 23.39 1.70
N LEU A 761 26.11 23.78 0.48
CA LEU A 761 25.18 24.45 -0.44
C LEU A 761 23.99 23.56 -0.79
N GLY A 762 24.20 22.27 -1.05
CA GLY A 762 23.14 21.31 -1.30
C GLY A 762 22.20 21.12 -0.11
N VAL A 763 22.73 21.05 1.11
CA VAL A 763 21.94 20.96 2.35
C VAL A 763 21.14 22.24 2.57
N VAL A 764 21.74 23.42 2.41
CA VAL A 764 21.05 24.73 2.55
C VAL A 764 19.86 24.85 1.59
N ILE A 765 20.00 24.36 0.35
CA ILE A 765 18.90 24.33 -0.64
C ILE A 765 17.92 23.18 -0.29
N GLY A 766 18.43 22.07 0.18
CA GLY A 766 17.65 20.89 0.53
C GLY A 766 16.72 21.08 1.73
N ILE A 767 17.09 21.90 2.73
CA ILE A 767 16.26 22.17 3.91
C ILE A 767 14.87 22.71 3.53
N PRO A 768 14.72 23.84 2.82
CA PRO A 768 13.39 24.34 2.47
C PRO A 768 12.62 23.38 1.56
N ALA A 769 13.31 22.68 0.66
CA ALA A 769 12.69 21.68 -0.20
C ALA A 769 12.20 20.46 0.60
N SER A 770 12.96 20.00 1.61
CA SER A 770 12.54 18.90 2.48
C SER A 770 11.36 19.28 3.39
N LEU A 771 11.30 20.52 3.88
CA LEU A 771 10.16 21.01 4.64
C LEU A 771 8.88 21.08 3.79
N ALA A 772 9.01 21.48 2.53
CA ALA A 772 7.89 21.43 1.58
C ALA A 772 7.43 19.98 1.32
N ALA A 773 8.36 19.06 1.11
CA ALA A 773 8.05 17.63 0.95
C ALA A 773 7.42 17.03 2.22
N ALA A 774 7.91 17.38 3.40
CA ALA A 774 7.35 16.93 4.68
C ALA A 774 5.90 17.39 4.89
N ARG A 775 5.53 18.58 4.40
CA ARG A 775 4.12 19.03 4.43
C ARG A 775 3.23 18.18 3.52
N LEU A 776 3.72 17.72 2.38
CA LEU A 776 2.97 16.79 1.53
C LEU A 776 2.81 15.41 2.19
N LEU A 777 3.79 15.01 3.02
CA LEU A 777 3.79 13.77 3.77
C LEU A 777 3.02 13.83 5.10
N SER A 778 2.53 15.01 5.50
CA SER A 778 1.96 15.23 6.84
C SER A 778 0.82 14.27 7.20
N SER A 779 -0.01 13.89 6.23
CA SER A 779 -1.09 12.92 6.41
C SER A 779 -0.61 11.47 6.67
N LEU A 780 0.66 11.17 6.39
CA LEU A 780 1.29 9.86 6.63
C LEU A 780 2.16 9.85 7.90
N LEU A 781 2.41 11.02 8.51
CA LEU A 781 3.24 11.15 9.71
C LEU A 781 2.37 11.06 10.94
N ILE A 782 2.58 10.06 11.77
CA ILE A 782 1.87 9.84 13.03
C ILE A 782 2.77 10.30 14.18
N GLY A 783 2.29 11.22 15.03
CA GLY A 783 2.99 11.66 16.23
C GLY A 783 4.24 12.52 16.00
N LEU A 784 4.45 13.01 14.76
CA LEU A 784 5.59 13.86 14.41
C LEU A 784 5.15 15.16 13.75
N THR A 785 5.81 16.24 14.15
CA THR A 785 5.71 17.51 13.42
C THR A 785 6.60 17.47 12.17
N THR A 786 6.18 18.17 11.12
CA THR A 786 6.93 18.30 9.86
C THR A 786 8.31 18.95 10.06
N ASN A 787 8.57 19.57 11.20
CA ASN A 787 9.79 20.30 11.52
C ASN A 787 10.67 19.55 12.55
N ASP A 788 10.78 18.25 12.45
CA ASP A 788 11.55 17.45 13.39
C ASP A 788 13.07 17.74 13.31
N ALA A 789 13.56 18.58 14.22
CA ALA A 789 14.94 19.05 14.27
C ALA A 789 15.96 17.89 14.42
N LEU A 790 15.58 16.83 15.12
CA LEU A 790 16.47 15.69 15.34
C LEU A 790 16.70 14.90 14.06
N THR A 791 15.64 14.63 13.26
CA THR A 791 15.77 13.96 11.96
C THR A 791 16.60 14.83 11.01
N ILE A 792 16.35 16.14 10.95
CA ILE A 792 17.11 17.07 10.10
C ILE A 792 18.58 17.08 10.53
N GLY A 793 18.87 17.11 11.81
CA GLY A 793 20.23 17.07 12.35
C GLY A 793 20.97 15.77 12.04
N LEU A 794 20.34 14.63 12.27
CA LEU A 794 20.94 13.31 12.02
C LEU A 794 21.20 13.08 10.53
N VAL A 795 20.26 13.40 9.65
CA VAL A 795 20.41 13.25 8.20
C VAL A 795 21.50 14.19 7.68
N SER A 796 21.55 15.44 8.18
CA SER A 796 22.62 16.38 7.84
C SER A 796 24.00 15.83 8.25
N ALA A 797 24.13 15.33 9.48
CA ALA A 797 25.36 14.75 9.97
C ALA A 797 25.77 13.50 9.19
N LEU A 798 24.83 12.62 8.87
CA LEU A 798 25.06 11.44 8.02
C LEU A 798 25.59 11.85 6.64
N LEU A 799 24.93 12.77 5.97
CA LEU A 799 25.29 13.22 4.64
C LEU A 799 26.68 13.89 4.61
N VAL A 800 26.99 14.72 5.61
CA VAL A 800 28.31 15.32 5.80
C VAL A 800 29.37 14.25 6.06
N GLY A 801 29.13 13.30 6.93
CA GLY A 801 30.07 12.21 7.25
C GLY A 801 30.36 11.32 6.05
N VAL A 802 29.33 10.87 5.33
CA VAL A 802 29.49 10.06 4.12
C VAL A 802 30.21 10.82 3.01
N THR A 803 29.92 12.11 2.87
CA THR A 803 30.63 12.98 1.93
C THR A 803 32.12 13.13 2.24
N LEU A 804 32.45 13.34 3.51
CA LEU A 804 33.85 13.39 3.94
C LEU A 804 34.59 12.10 3.55
N LEU A 805 33.96 10.93 3.79
CA LEU A 805 34.52 9.63 3.39
C LEU A 805 34.69 9.52 1.87
N ALA A 806 33.67 9.93 1.09
CA ALA A 806 33.70 9.92 -0.37
C ALA A 806 34.81 10.83 -0.95
N CYS A 807 35.05 11.99 -0.33
CA CYS A 807 36.11 12.94 -0.76
C CYS A 807 37.49 12.51 -0.27
N TYR A 808 37.61 11.80 0.85
CA TYR A 808 38.87 11.39 1.46
C TYR A 808 39.69 10.46 0.56
N LEU A 809 39.04 9.46 -0.07
CA LEU A 809 39.73 8.50 -0.93
C LEU A 809 40.43 9.13 -2.13
N PRO A 810 39.75 10.00 -2.95
CA PRO A 810 40.45 10.73 -4.02
C PRO A 810 41.53 11.67 -3.51
N ALA A 811 41.28 12.36 -2.40
CA ALA A 811 42.24 13.30 -1.81
C ALA A 811 43.50 12.56 -1.32
N ARG A 812 43.36 11.41 -0.70
CA ARG A 812 44.50 10.57 -0.29
C ARG A 812 45.31 10.03 -1.46
N ARG A 813 44.66 9.70 -2.58
CA ARG A 813 45.36 9.31 -3.82
C ARG A 813 46.16 10.48 -4.38
N ALA A 814 45.63 11.70 -4.32
CA ALA A 814 46.35 12.92 -4.77
C ALA A 814 47.65 13.19 -3.99
N THR A 815 47.67 12.87 -2.68
CA THR A 815 48.87 13.09 -1.84
C THR A 815 49.98 12.04 -2.02
N ARG A 816 49.70 10.96 -2.75
CA ARG A 816 50.67 9.86 -3.02
C ARG A 816 51.27 9.94 -4.42
N VAL A 817 50.98 10.98 -5.18
CA VAL A 817 51.55 11.19 -6.54
C VAL A 817 52.98 11.67 -6.41
N ASP A 818 53.92 10.96 -7.08
CA ASP A 818 55.31 11.34 -7.10
C ASP A 818 55.50 12.64 -7.88
N PRO A 819 56.04 13.73 -7.23
CA PRO A 819 56.27 15.01 -7.91
C PRO A 819 57.21 14.87 -9.12
N LEU A 820 58.16 13.90 -9.11
CA LEU A 820 59.11 13.69 -10.20
C LEU A 820 58.47 13.06 -11.44
N GLU A 821 57.51 12.13 -11.24
CA GLU A 821 56.75 11.57 -12.38
C GLU A 821 55.80 12.58 -13.02
N THR A 822 55.17 13.48 -12.23
CA THR A 822 54.23 14.49 -12.73
C THR A 822 54.92 15.61 -13.56
N LEU A 823 56.21 15.88 -13.35
CA LEU A 823 56.99 16.83 -14.12
C LEU A 823 57.64 16.19 -15.38
N ARG A 824 57.71 14.85 -15.45
CA ARG A 824 58.35 14.09 -16.55
C ARG A 824 57.39 13.72 -17.69
N TYR A 825 56.08 13.77 -17.45
CA TYR A 825 55.06 13.52 -18.51
C TYR A 825 54.89 14.78 -19.36
N GLU A 826 55.72 14.96 -20.36
CA GLU A 826 55.47 15.77 -21.55
C GLU A 826 54.71 15.01 -22.62
#